data_2480904a923cc093d100de8ec807141c
#
_entry.id   2480904a923cc093d100de8ec807141c
#
_cell.length_a   1.000
_cell.length_b   1.000
_cell.length_c   1.000
_cell.angle_alpha   90.00
_cell.angle_beta   90.00
_cell.angle_gamma   90.00
#
_symmetry.space_group_name_H-M   'P 1'
#
loop_
_entity.id
_entity.type
_entity.pdbx_description
1 polymer ?
#
loop_
_entity_poly.entity_id
_entity_poly.type
_entity_poly.pdbx_seq_one_letter_code
_entity_poly.pdbx_strand_id
1 'polypeptide(L)'
;MIKKFHIYFSLFLLISSSLIISSYKLSPNIFQSLKDNENPIKIMCVGDSITDGYGVPGSYRKFLYNGLTKKGYKIDMVGSKKGYSTTYTNEASGETFEYDDDNTGYSTFTIKSYNGRSGIYETLVETKCLSEQQPDIVILQIGTNNVIDNHDEDENKQDLESLIDYILDNIPSTSTLFVTTIPGLDPNREEVYTWFSNYRHSADWQTLYPDEIAKMKVDQALQEYNSDVTSIATKRKESGQNVRPADVNSAITDVKTQLKDGVHPNDFGYRLMGDYWAEIIDKFLQSENHSSSSYKPTSINSVQIPEGIIYASHAIYSKNGKIILNYKKENDKNEYIGVMEEDGSNLKQLWGGEWKEYYQSNGIRLMPFDDNKKILTGDYVLECTPNIDECESSKLLPVIYPDESVNLPGVYFVWSEIVVSPDEHIAWSTLSTIYQNVNFLGKLNRNENNYTITNVQIISTIGLIEYEDEEKGIFKKTSIRGGEIKQFTNGGEALTLAGAGDSALAKSVFQNLVGEENYPLTNYPGYEETTIISPDGQLGLVMTTRFSPKTSCEILGILPRPLATYTAGIMNMYAYMYGVTKVRSEREGNIGPAVINITESISNSSYLGYDLHEDGWVFSSPLSWHPSSKKAMFSEVNRKTKEKRIRIVHFDKYKPLKTLENKKTPDNISYAKKLEDLKQPLKRIINGYFVGKEGILIYNRTETTSRTEYINYSEDGKTFFNGVEESEYLQNQFIGRLTSNVVMTGEKTGKMDLSIYMNYNGDIIYEENGKEVSYGYAEYDGKKLTIENSFVKE
;
A
#
# COMPACT_ATOMS: atom_id res chain seq x y z
N MET A 1 -16.58 -44.68 -26.26
CA MET A 1 -16.13 -43.26 -26.41
C MET A 1 -16.44 -42.39 -25.17
N ILE A 2 -16.93 -42.92 -24.06
CA ILE A 2 -17.35 -42.16 -22.85
C ILE A 2 -16.33 -42.31 -21.69
N LYS A 3 -15.34 -43.18 -21.77
CA LYS A 3 -14.33 -43.37 -20.70
C LYS A 3 -13.04 -42.57 -20.85
N LYS A 4 -12.85 -41.80 -21.94
CA LYS A 4 -11.67 -40.93 -22.11
C LYS A 4 -11.94 -39.46 -21.76
N PHE A 5 -13.18 -39.05 -21.49
CA PHE A 5 -13.56 -37.69 -21.16
C PHE A 5 -13.39 -37.36 -19.66
N HIS A 6 -13.36 -38.38 -18.79
CA HIS A 6 -13.23 -38.14 -17.34
C HIS A 6 -11.80 -37.98 -16.84
N ILE A 7 -10.80 -38.39 -17.60
CA ILE A 7 -9.39 -38.27 -17.17
C ILE A 7 -8.80 -36.91 -17.50
N TYR A 8 -9.30 -36.20 -18.52
CA TYR A 8 -8.86 -34.86 -18.86
C TYR A 8 -9.54 -33.76 -18.02
N PHE A 9 -10.71 -34.05 -17.46
CA PHE A 9 -11.40 -33.09 -16.58
C PHE A 9 -10.84 -33.09 -15.16
N SER A 10 -10.28 -34.16 -14.68
CA SER A 10 -9.62 -34.26 -13.37
C SER A 10 -8.19 -33.71 -13.35
N LEU A 11 -7.52 -33.63 -14.52
CA LEU A 11 -6.20 -33.02 -14.62
C LEU A 11 -6.26 -31.48 -14.79
N PHE A 12 -7.38 -30.97 -15.29
CA PHE A 12 -7.61 -29.52 -15.44
C PHE A 12 -8.03 -28.86 -14.13
N LEU A 13 -8.62 -29.60 -13.19
CA LEU A 13 -8.98 -29.13 -11.84
C LEU A 13 -7.82 -29.13 -10.85
N LEU A 14 -6.72 -29.85 -11.14
CA LEU A 14 -5.51 -29.85 -10.29
C LEU A 14 -4.45 -28.81 -10.69
N ILE A 15 -4.59 -28.19 -11.86
CA ILE A 15 -3.68 -27.10 -12.33
C ILE A 15 -4.29 -25.71 -12.04
N SER A 16 -5.61 -25.63 -11.83
CA SER A 16 -6.28 -24.35 -11.55
C SER A 16 -6.34 -23.97 -10.06
N SER A 17 -5.99 -24.88 -9.14
CA SER A 17 -5.96 -24.58 -7.70
C SER A 17 -4.62 -24.03 -7.18
N SER A 18 -3.58 -23.97 -8.01
CA SER A 18 -2.26 -23.41 -7.65
C SER A 18 -1.99 -22.00 -8.21
N LEU A 19 -2.97 -21.36 -8.86
CA LEU A 19 -2.82 -20.06 -9.51
C LEU A 19 -3.69 -18.93 -8.91
N ILE A 20 -4.35 -19.15 -7.77
CA ILE A 20 -5.27 -18.16 -7.16
C ILE A 20 -4.77 -17.61 -5.79
N ILE A 21 -3.54 -17.94 -5.37
CA ILE A 21 -2.91 -17.32 -4.18
C ILE A 21 -1.71 -16.45 -4.59
N SER A 22 -1.78 -15.76 -5.70
CA SER A 22 -0.71 -14.86 -6.15
C SER A 22 -1.21 -13.43 -6.44
N SER A 23 -2.20 -12.95 -5.72
CA SER A 23 -2.53 -11.54 -5.74
C SER A 23 -1.95 -10.88 -4.50
N TYR A 24 -0.87 -10.14 -4.68
CA TYR A 24 -0.04 -9.35 -3.75
C TYR A 24 1.29 -10.00 -3.33
N LYS A 25 2.07 -10.50 -4.28
CA LYS A 25 3.52 -10.49 -4.08
C LYS A 25 4.00 -9.07 -4.42
N LEU A 26 4.09 -8.21 -3.41
CA LEU A 26 4.87 -6.99 -3.48
C LEU A 26 6.26 -7.33 -4.03
N SER A 27 6.76 -6.51 -4.96
CA SER A 27 8.09 -6.73 -5.55
C SER A 27 9.12 -6.95 -4.45
N PRO A 28 9.91 -8.02 -4.46
CA PRO A 28 10.91 -8.32 -3.43
C PRO A 28 11.90 -7.18 -3.20
N ASN A 29 12.04 -6.27 -4.14
CA ASN A 29 13.09 -5.25 -4.17
C ASN A 29 12.76 -3.95 -3.42
N ILE A 30 11.47 -3.61 -3.19
CA ILE A 30 11.13 -2.48 -2.30
C ILE A 30 11.42 -2.85 -0.83
N PHE A 31 11.40 -4.14 -0.49
CA PHE A 31 11.61 -4.66 0.87
C PHE A 31 13.03 -5.14 1.16
N GLN A 32 13.95 -5.14 0.17
CA GLN A 32 15.32 -5.62 0.38
C GLN A 32 16.12 -4.73 1.35
N SER A 33 15.72 -3.47 1.51
CA SER A 33 16.40 -2.51 2.40
C SER A 33 16.11 -2.70 3.90
N LEU A 34 15.07 -3.46 4.28
CA LEU A 34 14.79 -3.81 5.69
C LEU A 34 15.77 -4.86 6.26
N LYS A 35 16.60 -5.45 5.40
CA LYS A 35 17.44 -6.62 5.71
C LYS A 35 18.87 -6.29 6.13
N ASP A 36 19.27 -5.03 5.99
CA ASP A 36 20.66 -4.59 6.23
C ASP A 36 20.90 -3.97 7.63
N ASN A 37 19.97 -4.17 8.59
CA ASN A 37 20.23 -3.81 9.98
C ASN A 37 21.40 -4.67 10.50
N GLU A 38 22.49 -4.05 10.93
CA GLU A 38 23.70 -4.77 11.38
C GLU A 38 23.45 -5.62 12.64
N ASN A 39 22.46 -5.26 13.47
CA ASN A 39 22.10 -5.98 14.69
C ASN A 39 20.93 -6.95 14.44
N PRO A 40 21.03 -8.21 14.90
CA PRO A 40 19.94 -9.16 14.83
C PRO A 40 18.74 -8.72 15.68
N ILE A 41 17.52 -9.07 15.26
CA ILE A 41 16.29 -8.86 16.02
C ILE A 41 16.17 -9.97 17.06
N LYS A 42 16.12 -9.60 18.32
CA LYS A 42 16.02 -10.53 19.45
C LYS A 42 14.56 -10.92 19.71
N ILE A 43 14.24 -12.20 19.55
CA ILE A 43 12.89 -12.74 19.80
C ILE A 43 12.92 -13.71 20.96
N MET A 44 12.13 -13.49 22.00
CA MET A 44 11.96 -14.38 23.15
C MET A 44 10.59 -15.06 23.11
N CYS A 45 10.58 -16.38 22.97
CA CYS A 45 9.36 -17.19 23.07
C CYS A 45 9.20 -17.69 24.51
N VAL A 46 8.12 -17.27 25.17
CA VAL A 46 7.79 -17.58 26.58
C VAL A 46 6.53 -18.44 26.61
N GLY A 47 6.56 -19.57 27.36
CA GLY A 47 5.38 -20.41 27.46
C GLY A 47 5.60 -21.77 28.09
N ASP A 48 4.66 -22.69 27.84
CA ASP A 48 4.61 -24.03 28.40
C ASP A 48 5.29 -25.10 27.49
N SER A 49 4.83 -26.35 27.55
CA SER A 49 5.33 -27.48 26.76
C SER A 49 5.20 -27.29 25.23
N ILE A 50 4.24 -26.50 24.80
CA ILE A 50 4.05 -26.19 23.38
C ILE A 50 5.16 -25.26 22.88
N THR A 51 5.54 -24.28 23.69
CA THR A 51 6.72 -23.45 23.42
C THR A 51 8.03 -24.21 23.61
N ASP A 52 8.16 -25.05 24.65
CA ASP A 52 9.32 -25.91 24.87
C ASP A 52 9.58 -26.88 23.70
N GLY A 53 8.52 -27.43 23.10
CA GLY A 53 8.59 -28.40 22.02
C GLY A 53 8.55 -29.85 22.51
N TYR A 54 7.66 -30.15 23.45
CA TYR A 54 7.48 -31.49 23.97
C TYR A 54 7.25 -32.53 22.86
N GLY A 55 8.21 -33.46 22.72
CA GLY A 55 8.19 -34.52 21.71
C GLY A 55 8.45 -34.06 20.26
N VAL A 56 8.67 -32.77 19.99
CA VAL A 56 9.04 -32.20 18.71
C VAL A 56 10.04 -31.05 18.94
N PRO A 57 11.34 -31.35 18.98
CA PRO A 57 12.39 -30.35 19.28
C PRO A 57 12.28 -29.10 18.38
N GLY A 58 12.52 -27.92 18.99
CA GLY A 58 12.41 -26.63 18.32
C GLY A 58 10.99 -26.11 18.11
N SER A 59 9.95 -26.91 18.36
CA SER A 59 8.54 -26.52 18.28
C SER A 59 8.19 -25.69 17.05
N TYR A 60 7.28 -24.71 17.17
CA TYR A 60 6.98 -23.69 16.14
C TYR A 60 8.16 -22.70 15.94
N ARG A 61 9.05 -22.56 16.92
CA ARG A 61 10.19 -21.61 16.91
C ARG A 61 11.14 -21.87 15.75
N LYS A 62 11.44 -23.14 15.41
CA LYS A 62 12.29 -23.50 14.27
C LYS A 62 11.69 -23.03 12.93
N PHE A 63 10.36 -23.12 12.75
CA PHE A 63 9.68 -22.67 11.54
C PHE A 63 9.51 -21.14 11.50
N LEU A 64 9.25 -20.49 12.64
CA LEU A 64 9.30 -19.05 12.79
C LEU A 64 10.68 -18.50 12.38
N TYR A 65 11.76 -19.04 12.97
CA TYR A 65 13.12 -18.63 12.64
C TYR A 65 13.42 -18.78 11.14
N ASN A 66 13.16 -19.96 10.59
CA ASN A 66 13.38 -20.24 9.16
C ASN A 66 12.52 -19.34 8.26
N GLY A 67 11.27 -19.09 8.62
CA GLY A 67 10.36 -18.22 7.88
C GLY A 67 10.85 -16.77 7.81
N LEU A 68 11.29 -16.20 8.93
CA LEU A 68 11.84 -14.86 8.99
C LEU A 68 13.22 -14.76 8.29
N THR A 69 14.08 -15.76 8.49
CA THR A 69 15.40 -15.81 7.82
C THR A 69 15.25 -15.92 6.31
N LYS A 70 14.32 -16.72 5.79
CA LYS A 70 13.99 -16.78 4.34
C LYS A 70 13.47 -15.45 3.80
N LYS A 71 12.81 -14.66 4.64
CA LYS A 71 12.39 -13.28 4.32
C LYS A 71 13.55 -12.28 4.46
N GLY A 72 14.75 -12.73 4.95
CA GLY A 72 16.04 -12.00 5.02
C GLY A 72 16.25 -11.21 6.29
N TYR A 73 15.47 -11.42 7.35
CA TYR A 73 15.76 -10.86 8.66
C TYR A 73 16.93 -11.61 9.32
N LYS A 74 17.77 -10.86 10.05
CA LYS A 74 18.75 -11.45 10.97
C LYS A 74 18.05 -11.64 12.31
N ILE A 75 17.87 -12.87 12.75
CA ILE A 75 17.15 -13.21 13.96
C ILE A 75 18.11 -13.80 14.98
N ASP A 76 17.94 -13.42 16.23
CA ASP A 76 18.60 -13.95 17.44
C ASP A 76 17.49 -14.42 18.39
N MET A 77 17.29 -15.73 18.49
CA MET A 77 16.35 -16.27 19.47
C MET A 77 17.01 -16.22 20.84
N VAL A 78 16.34 -15.58 21.81
CA VAL A 78 16.88 -15.43 23.17
C VAL A 78 15.96 -16.05 24.19
N GLY A 79 16.53 -16.41 25.36
CA GLY A 79 15.74 -17.03 26.42
C GLY A 79 16.57 -17.51 27.59
N SER A 80 15.88 -18.03 28.61
CA SER A 80 16.51 -18.56 29.86
C SER A 80 17.21 -19.92 29.66
N LYS A 81 16.91 -20.60 28.53
CA LYS A 81 17.52 -21.90 28.21
C LYS A 81 17.73 -22.11 26.73
N LYS A 82 18.66 -23.00 26.43
CA LYS A 82 18.86 -23.51 25.08
C LYS A 82 17.99 -24.75 24.81
N GLY A 83 17.51 -24.90 23.58
CA GLY A 83 16.80 -26.10 23.17
C GLY A 83 17.73 -27.31 22.90
N TYR A 84 17.15 -28.36 22.28
CA TYR A 84 17.80 -29.65 22.12
C TYR A 84 18.49 -29.86 20.79
N SER A 85 18.13 -29.08 19.74
CA SER A 85 18.62 -29.25 18.37
C SER A 85 18.68 -27.91 17.66
N THR A 86 19.70 -27.74 16.82
CA THR A 86 19.86 -26.56 15.98
C THR A 86 19.67 -26.88 14.48
N THR A 87 19.33 -28.13 14.15
CA THR A 87 19.09 -28.56 12.76
C THR A 87 17.75 -29.30 12.68
N TYR A 88 16.91 -28.85 11.75
CA TYR A 88 15.68 -29.55 11.36
C TYR A 88 15.88 -30.30 10.07
N THR A 89 15.36 -31.52 10.01
CA THR A 89 15.31 -32.34 8.79
C THR A 89 13.95 -33.01 8.70
N ASN A 90 13.26 -32.79 7.59
CA ASN A 90 12.03 -33.49 7.24
C ASN A 90 12.36 -34.64 6.26
N GLU A 91 12.34 -35.88 6.76
CA GLU A 91 12.71 -37.06 5.96
C GLU A 91 11.77 -37.26 4.75
N ALA A 92 10.49 -36.87 4.85
CA ALA A 92 9.52 -37.08 3.80
C ALA A 92 9.70 -36.10 2.61
N SER A 93 10.06 -34.84 2.89
CA SER A 93 10.28 -33.81 1.87
C SER A 93 11.74 -33.60 1.50
N GLY A 94 12.67 -34.06 2.32
CA GLY A 94 14.11 -33.75 2.19
C GLY A 94 14.50 -32.33 2.61
N GLU A 95 13.58 -31.54 3.20
CA GLU A 95 13.88 -30.19 3.66
C GLU A 95 14.81 -30.22 4.87
N THR A 96 15.90 -29.48 4.83
CA THR A 96 16.84 -29.34 5.95
C THR A 96 17.22 -27.86 6.11
N PHE A 97 17.24 -27.37 7.37
CA PHE A 97 17.72 -26.04 7.72
C PHE A 97 18.23 -25.96 9.15
N GLU A 98 19.11 -25.01 9.40
CA GLU A 98 19.58 -24.70 10.74
C GLU A 98 18.68 -23.62 11.36
N TYR A 99 18.55 -23.61 12.69
CA TYR A 99 17.80 -22.62 13.46
C TYR A 99 18.42 -22.38 14.81
N ASP A 100 18.17 -21.20 15.38
CA ASP A 100 18.50 -20.84 16.75
C ASP A 100 17.41 -21.38 17.68
N ASP A 101 17.80 -22.08 18.74
CA ASP A 101 16.90 -22.84 19.63
C ASP A 101 16.74 -22.27 21.04
N ASP A 102 17.28 -21.06 21.30
CA ASP A 102 17.12 -20.40 22.59
C ASP A 102 15.64 -20.08 22.86
N ASN A 103 15.20 -20.27 24.13
CA ASN A 103 13.80 -20.12 24.48
C ASN A 103 13.56 -19.99 26.00
N THR A 104 12.30 -19.67 26.37
CA THR A 104 11.80 -19.67 27.75
C THR A 104 10.51 -20.49 27.85
N GLY A 105 10.50 -21.65 27.21
CA GLY A 105 9.41 -22.64 27.28
C GLY A 105 9.70 -23.70 28.33
N TYR A 106 8.73 -24.01 29.18
CA TYR A 106 8.84 -24.99 30.23
C TYR A 106 7.68 -25.94 30.25
N SER A 107 7.94 -27.23 30.01
CA SER A 107 6.91 -28.26 29.99
C SER A 107 6.20 -28.36 31.34
N THR A 108 4.87 -28.53 31.29
CA THR A 108 3.97 -28.64 32.45
C THR A 108 3.67 -27.36 33.22
N PHE A 109 4.24 -26.22 32.86
CA PHE A 109 4.10 -24.96 33.63
C PHE A 109 2.72 -24.30 33.37
N THR A 110 2.24 -23.68 34.44
CA THR A 110 1.08 -22.79 34.46
C THR A 110 1.51 -21.31 34.43
N ILE A 111 0.56 -20.37 34.38
CA ILE A 111 0.85 -18.92 34.38
C ILE A 111 1.63 -18.56 35.67
N LYS A 112 1.04 -18.84 36.84
CA LYS A 112 1.72 -18.86 38.16
C LYS A 112 1.69 -20.26 38.71
N SER A 113 2.51 -20.50 39.72
CA SER A 113 2.56 -21.81 40.38
C SER A 113 1.18 -22.21 40.93
N TYR A 114 0.65 -23.33 40.45
CA TYR A 114 -0.67 -23.80 40.77
C TYR A 114 -0.74 -25.34 40.77
N ASN A 115 -1.47 -25.89 41.72
CA ASN A 115 -1.79 -27.32 41.83
C ASN A 115 -0.55 -28.25 41.72
N GLY A 116 0.59 -27.85 42.30
CA GLY A 116 1.83 -28.59 42.26
C GLY A 116 2.61 -28.44 40.93
N ARG A 117 2.16 -27.62 39.99
CA ARG A 117 2.92 -27.18 38.83
C ARG A 117 3.70 -25.89 39.13
N SER A 118 4.86 -25.74 38.54
CA SER A 118 5.61 -24.49 38.56
C SER A 118 4.99 -23.46 37.62
N GLY A 119 5.19 -22.17 37.89
CA GLY A 119 4.68 -21.06 37.10
C GLY A 119 5.76 -20.40 36.24
N ILE A 120 5.35 -19.90 35.11
CA ILE A 120 6.21 -19.09 34.22
C ILE A 120 6.54 -17.75 34.90
N TYR A 121 5.59 -17.15 35.63
CA TYR A 121 5.79 -15.90 36.35
C TYR A 121 7.01 -15.98 37.31
N GLU A 122 7.02 -17.00 38.22
CA GLU A 122 8.10 -17.20 39.16
C GLU A 122 9.43 -17.49 38.46
N THR A 123 9.39 -18.22 37.36
CA THR A 123 10.58 -18.55 36.56
C THR A 123 11.20 -17.30 35.92
N LEU A 124 10.38 -16.39 35.37
CA LEU A 124 10.88 -15.13 34.83
C LEU A 124 11.46 -14.23 35.91
N VAL A 125 10.87 -14.21 37.12
CA VAL A 125 11.40 -13.49 38.29
C VAL A 125 12.76 -14.06 38.71
N GLU A 126 12.89 -15.39 38.79
CA GLU A 126 14.11 -16.07 39.19
C GLU A 126 15.25 -15.93 38.20
N THR A 127 14.96 -16.16 36.90
CA THR A 127 15.98 -16.17 35.84
C THR A 127 16.40 -14.79 35.38
N LYS A 128 15.57 -13.77 35.57
CA LYS A 128 15.76 -12.39 35.10
C LYS A 128 16.08 -12.28 33.59
N CYS A 129 15.74 -13.31 32.82
CA CYS A 129 16.11 -13.40 31.40
C CYS A 129 15.56 -12.24 30.53
N LEU A 130 14.41 -11.65 30.89
CA LEU A 130 13.86 -10.48 30.21
C LEU A 130 14.80 -9.27 30.27
N SER A 131 15.25 -8.90 31.50
CA SER A 131 16.14 -7.74 31.71
C SER A 131 17.58 -8.01 31.25
N GLU A 132 18.04 -9.27 31.30
CA GLU A 132 19.41 -9.64 30.91
C GLU A 132 19.54 -9.77 29.39
N GLN A 133 18.56 -10.36 28.71
CA GLN A 133 18.59 -10.58 27.25
C GLN A 133 18.09 -9.39 26.45
N GLN A 134 17.21 -8.56 27.04
CA GLN A 134 16.61 -7.38 26.40
C GLN A 134 16.03 -7.70 25.01
N PRO A 135 15.00 -8.56 24.91
CA PRO A 135 14.39 -8.91 23.64
C PRO A 135 13.69 -7.72 22.98
N ASP A 136 13.73 -7.62 21.66
CA ASP A 136 12.94 -6.67 20.89
C ASP A 136 11.46 -7.09 20.78
N ILE A 137 11.24 -8.41 20.74
CA ILE A 137 9.92 -9.03 20.63
C ILE A 137 9.82 -10.15 21.67
N VAL A 138 8.71 -10.15 22.42
CA VAL A 138 8.32 -11.28 23.27
C VAL A 138 7.03 -11.90 22.74
N ILE A 139 7.03 -13.22 22.59
CA ILE A 139 5.84 -14.02 22.25
C ILE A 139 5.43 -14.77 23.52
N LEU A 140 4.32 -14.41 24.13
CA LEU A 140 3.75 -15.08 25.29
C LEU A 140 2.62 -16.02 24.91
N GLN A 141 2.88 -17.33 24.96
CA GLN A 141 1.88 -18.39 24.74
C GLN A 141 1.85 -19.32 25.96
N ILE A 142 0.90 -19.15 26.83
CA ILE A 142 0.78 -19.86 28.11
C ILE A 142 -0.69 -20.09 28.46
N GLY A 143 -1.00 -21.04 29.31
CA GLY A 143 -2.35 -21.29 29.83
C GLY A 143 -2.94 -22.66 29.48
N THR A 144 -2.27 -23.44 28.61
CA THR A 144 -2.75 -24.79 28.25
C THR A 144 -2.95 -25.67 29.49
N ASN A 145 -1.99 -25.64 30.41
CA ASN A 145 -2.09 -26.41 31.64
C ASN A 145 -3.12 -25.84 32.62
N ASN A 146 -3.35 -24.53 32.63
CA ASN A 146 -4.41 -23.90 33.43
C ASN A 146 -5.79 -24.39 32.96
N VAL A 147 -6.02 -24.44 31.66
CA VAL A 147 -7.29 -24.94 31.07
C VAL A 147 -7.46 -26.44 31.38
N ILE A 148 -6.43 -27.25 31.12
CA ILE A 148 -6.51 -28.72 31.36
C ILE A 148 -6.69 -29.04 32.85
N ASP A 149 -6.11 -28.29 33.77
CA ASP A 149 -6.26 -28.46 35.23
C ASP A 149 -7.57 -27.81 35.75
N ASN A 150 -8.43 -27.31 34.88
CA ASN A 150 -9.70 -26.64 35.21
C ASN A 150 -9.50 -25.55 36.28
N HIS A 151 -8.47 -24.70 36.07
CA HIS A 151 -8.18 -23.58 36.96
C HIS A 151 -9.25 -22.52 36.88
N ASP A 152 -9.55 -21.82 37.97
CA ASP A 152 -10.58 -20.79 38.05
C ASP A 152 -10.34 -19.68 37.02
N GLU A 153 -11.40 -19.26 36.34
CA GLU A 153 -11.35 -18.28 35.23
C GLU A 153 -10.88 -16.90 35.73
N ASP A 154 -11.39 -16.41 36.85
CA ASP A 154 -11.06 -15.08 37.37
C ASP A 154 -9.59 -15.06 37.89
N GLU A 155 -9.12 -16.18 38.51
CA GLU A 155 -7.72 -16.34 38.91
C GLU A 155 -6.81 -16.40 37.69
N ASN A 156 -7.18 -17.10 36.61
CA ASN A 156 -6.45 -17.14 35.35
C ASN A 156 -6.28 -15.73 34.74
N LYS A 157 -7.34 -14.92 34.74
CA LYS A 157 -7.28 -13.53 34.26
C LYS A 157 -6.30 -12.68 35.08
N GLN A 158 -6.39 -12.73 36.41
CA GLN A 158 -5.53 -11.97 37.31
C GLN A 158 -4.06 -12.41 37.19
N ASP A 159 -3.82 -13.71 37.04
CA ASP A 159 -2.48 -14.26 36.87
C ASP A 159 -1.87 -13.86 35.55
N LEU A 160 -2.65 -13.88 34.46
CA LEU A 160 -2.21 -13.44 33.14
C LEU A 160 -1.93 -11.93 33.11
N GLU A 161 -2.78 -11.11 33.71
CA GLU A 161 -2.55 -9.67 33.82
C GLU A 161 -1.27 -9.36 34.60
N SER A 162 -1.06 -10.06 35.75
CA SER A 162 0.18 -9.91 36.56
C SER A 162 1.43 -10.32 35.77
N LEU A 163 1.33 -11.37 34.95
CA LEU A 163 2.44 -11.83 34.11
C LEU A 163 2.76 -10.83 33.00
N ILE A 164 1.73 -10.28 32.35
CA ILE A 164 1.88 -9.22 31.34
C ILE A 164 2.56 -7.99 31.95
N ASP A 165 2.10 -7.53 33.12
CA ASP A 165 2.71 -6.38 33.84
C ASP A 165 4.19 -6.65 34.15
N TYR A 166 4.51 -7.82 34.68
CA TYR A 166 5.89 -8.18 34.98
C TYR A 166 6.76 -8.18 33.69
N ILE A 167 6.26 -8.73 32.58
CA ILE A 167 7.02 -8.73 31.33
C ILE A 167 7.26 -7.29 30.85
N LEU A 168 6.23 -6.44 30.82
CA LEU A 168 6.34 -5.05 30.35
C LEU A 168 7.31 -4.22 31.21
N ASP A 169 7.33 -4.46 32.53
CA ASP A 169 8.22 -3.76 33.47
C ASP A 169 9.70 -4.20 33.31
N ASN A 170 9.97 -5.35 32.70
CA ASN A 170 11.31 -5.95 32.62
C ASN A 170 11.88 -6.07 31.20
N ILE A 171 11.19 -5.58 30.20
CA ILE A 171 11.70 -5.45 28.82
C ILE A 171 11.97 -3.98 28.48
N PRO A 172 12.78 -3.66 27.44
CA PRO A 172 12.94 -2.30 26.94
C PRO A 172 11.59 -1.67 26.58
N SER A 173 11.41 -0.37 26.83
CA SER A 173 10.16 0.35 26.51
C SER A 173 9.85 0.40 24.99
N THR A 174 10.84 0.07 24.17
CA THR A 174 10.71 -0.05 22.71
C THR A 174 10.31 -1.46 22.26
N SER A 175 10.32 -2.45 23.16
CA SER A 175 10.00 -3.84 22.85
C SER A 175 8.50 -4.05 22.75
N THR A 176 8.08 -5.04 21.97
CA THR A 176 6.68 -5.40 21.80
C THR A 176 6.38 -6.78 22.37
N LEU A 177 5.32 -6.86 23.17
CA LEU A 177 4.79 -8.11 23.71
C LEU A 177 3.59 -8.59 22.89
N PHE A 178 3.73 -9.72 22.22
CA PHE A 178 2.60 -10.46 21.66
C PHE A 178 2.02 -11.39 22.70
N VAL A 179 0.73 -11.22 23.02
CA VAL A 179 -0.04 -12.12 23.91
C VAL A 179 -1.01 -12.89 23.03
N THR A 180 -0.87 -14.21 23.01
CA THR A 180 -1.60 -15.04 22.07
C THR A 180 -2.51 -16.05 22.75
N THR A 181 -3.60 -16.41 22.06
CA THR A 181 -4.43 -17.56 22.37
C THR A 181 -3.59 -18.85 22.46
N ILE A 182 -4.09 -19.87 23.13
CA ILE A 182 -3.49 -21.23 23.10
C ILE A 182 -4.10 -22.04 21.94
N PRO A 183 -3.35 -23.00 21.36
CA PRO A 183 -3.87 -23.88 20.31
C PRO A 183 -5.07 -24.71 20.79
N GLY A 184 -5.84 -25.23 19.83
CA GLY A 184 -6.95 -26.12 20.11
C GLY A 184 -6.55 -27.38 20.91
N LEU A 185 -7.48 -27.90 21.67
CA LEU A 185 -7.38 -29.18 22.36
C LEU A 185 -8.32 -30.19 21.70
N ASP A 186 -7.98 -31.50 21.66
CA ASP A 186 -8.95 -32.52 21.23
C ASP A 186 -9.72 -33.04 22.44
N PRO A 187 -10.95 -32.57 22.67
CA PRO A 187 -11.74 -32.94 23.84
C PRO A 187 -12.18 -34.40 23.81
N ASN A 188 -12.03 -35.11 22.69
CA ASN A 188 -12.38 -36.53 22.56
C ASN A 188 -11.24 -37.49 22.93
N ARG A 189 -10.04 -36.97 23.17
CA ARG A 189 -8.90 -37.75 23.67
C ARG A 189 -9.07 -38.04 25.15
N GLU A 190 -8.96 -39.32 25.48
CA GLU A 190 -9.12 -39.79 26.87
C GLU A 190 -8.17 -39.07 27.83
N GLU A 191 -6.92 -38.84 27.41
CA GLU A 191 -5.94 -38.14 28.21
C GLU A 191 -6.37 -36.69 28.52
N VAL A 192 -7.09 -36.03 27.63
CA VAL A 192 -7.54 -34.64 27.79
C VAL A 192 -8.76 -34.53 28.69
N TYR A 193 -9.86 -35.19 28.35
CA TYR A 193 -11.10 -35.04 29.13
C TYR A 193 -10.99 -35.72 30.51
N THR A 194 -10.22 -36.80 30.64
CA THR A 194 -9.99 -37.47 31.95
C THR A 194 -9.17 -36.57 32.86
N TRP A 195 -8.14 -35.93 32.31
CA TRP A 195 -7.35 -34.98 33.07
C TRP A 195 -8.17 -33.77 33.55
N PHE A 196 -8.92 -33.17 32.73
CA PHE A 196 -9.86 -32.07 33.05
C PHE A 196 -10.94 -32.48 34.06
N SER A 197 -11.46 -33.70 33.94
CA SER A 197 -12.46 -34.26 34.85
C SER A 197 -11.92 -34.61 36.23
N ASN A 198 -10.62 -34.95 36.33
CA ASN A 198 -9.98 -35.35 37.58
C ASN A 198 -9.22 -34.18 38.22
N TYR A 199 -9.97 -33.23 38.75
CA TYR A 199 -9.42 -32.10 39.45
C TYR A 199 -8.64 -32.49 40.72
N ARG A 200 -7.39 -32.07 40.87
CA ARG A 200 -6.55 -32.29 42.05
C ARG A 200 -6.64 -31.11 42.99
N HIS A 201 -7.33 -31.26 44.10
CA HIS A 201 -7.29 -30.31 45.22
C HIS A 201 -6.42 -30.84 46.34
N SER A 202 -5.29 -30.18 46.61
CA SER A 202 -4.28 -30.65 47.60
C SER A 202 -3.69 -32.03 47.26
N ALA A 203 -3.89 -33.03 48.11
CA ALA A 203 -3.38 -34.38 47.93
C ALA A 203 -4.40 -35.37 47.33
N ASP A 204 -5.66 -34.99 47.24
CA ASP A 204 -6.76 -35.85 46.83
C ASP A 204 -7.27 -35.53 45.42
N TRP A 205 -7.40 -36.57 44.60
CA TRP A 205 -8.02 -36.48 43.27
C TRP A 205 -9.52 -36.69 43.39
N GLN A 206 -10.34 -35.81 42.84
CA GLN A 206 -11.78 -35.91 42.73
C GLN A 206 -12.24 -35.93 41.27
N THR A 207 -13.13 -36.88 40.90
CA THR A 207 -13.77 -36.85 39.61
C THR A 207 -14.92 -35.85 39.67
N LEU A 208 -14.85 -34.79 38.87
CA LEU A 208 -15.83 -33.69 38.87
C LEU A 208 -16.98 -33.93 37.91
N TYR A 209 -16.69 -34.55 36.77
CA TYR A 209 -17.62 -34.68 35.65
C TYR A 209 -17.61 -36.07 35.03
N PRO A 210 -18.80 -36.61 34.61
CA PRO A 210 -18.89 -37.72 33.66
C PRO A 210 -18.20 -37.33 32.32
N ASP A 211 -17.63 -38.30 31.61
CA ASP A 211 -16.82 -38.12 30.41
C ASP A 211 -17.47 -37.22 29.35
N GLU A 212 -18.74 -37.43 29.03
CA GLU A 212 -19.42 -36.63 28.00
C GLU A 212 -19.59 -35.15 28.43
N ILE A 213 -19.73 -34.89 29.73
CA ILE A 213 -19.78 -33.51 30.26
C ILE A 213 -18.38 -32.92 30.28
N ALA A 214 -17.35 -33.68 30.64
CA ALA A 214 -15.97 -33.24 30.65
C ALA A 214 -15.51 -32.82 29.25
N LYS A 215 -15.82 -33.58 28.20
CA LYS A 215 -15.55 -33.25 26.80
C LYS A 215 -16.11 -31.88 26.41
N MET A 216 -17.39 -31.65 26.75
CA MET A 216 -18.04 -30.35 26.44
C MET A 216 -17.39 -29.17 27.20
N LYS A 217 -17.03 -29.41 28.47
CA LYS A 217 -16.44 -28.38 29.33
C LYS A 217 -15.02 -28.04 28.96
N VAL A 218 -14.21 -28.99 28.47
CA VAL A 218 -12.85 -28.69 27.92
C VAL A 218 -12.95 -27.71 26.79
N ASP A 219 -13.85 -27.94 25.83
CA ASP A 219 -14.03 -27.06 24.69
C ASP A 219 -14.52 -25.66 25.11
N GLN A 220 -15.46 -25.60 26.04
CA GLN A 220 -15.95 -24.36 26.62
C GLN A 220 -14.84 -23.59 27.34
N ALA A 221 -14.07 -24.24 28.22
CA ALA A 221 -12.98 -23.61 28.98
C ALA A 221 -11.87 -23.08 28.05
N LEU A 222 -11.57 -23.79 26.96
CA LEU A 222 -10.63 -23.32 25.94
C LEU A 222 -11.12 -22.04 25.26
N GLN A 223 -12.38 -22.00 24.86
CA GLN A 223 -12.98 -20.84 24.20
C GLN A 223 -13.04 -19.62 25.13
N GLU A 224 -13.45 -19.80 26.38
CA GLU A 224 -13.48 -18.76 27.41
C GLU A 224 -12.07 -18.21 27.65
N TYR A 225 -11.08 -19.08 27.88
CA TYR A 225 -9.69 -18.66 28.08
C TYR A 225 -9.14 -17.85 26.88
N ASN A 226 -9.33 -18.34 25.66
CA ASN A 226 -8.86 -17.64 24.45
C ASN A 226 -9.56 -16.30 24.22
N SER A 227 -10.85 -16.19 24.59
CA SER A 227 -11.60 -14.94 24.59
C SER A 227 -11.02 -13.94 25.59
N ASP A 228 -10.68 -14.39 26.79
CA ASP A 228 -10.09 -13.55 27.83
C ASP A 228 -8.70 -13.06 27.45
N VAL A 229 -7.83 -13.91 26.93
CA VAL A 229 -6.52 -13.54 26.40
C VAL A 229 -6.63 -12.44 25.37
N THR A 230 -7.56 -12.60 24.39
CA THR A 230 -7.79 -11.63 23.34
C THR A 230 -8.30 -10.30 23.90
N SER A 231 -9.27 -10.35 24.84
CA SER A 231 -9.85 -9.17 25.50
C SER A 231 -8.80 -8.39 26.30
N ILE A 232 -8.02 -9.07 27.12
CA ILE A 232 -6.95 -8.47 27.94
C ILE A 232 -5.92 -7.80 27.04
N ALA A 233 -5.39 -8.51 26.04
CA ALA A 233 -4.37 -7.98 25.13
C ALA A 233 -4.89 -6.77 24.32
N THR A 234 -6.15 -6.83 23.88
CA THR A 234 -6.78 -5.72 23.13
C THR A 234 -6.94 -4.48 24.01
N LYS A 235 -7.46 -4.60 25.22
CA LYS A 235 -7.60 -3.47 26.18
C LYS A 235 -6.26 -2.82 26.49
N ARG A 236 -5.19 -3.62 26.66
CA ARG A 236 -3.85 -3.10 26.93
C ARG A 236 -3.28 -2.34 25.73
N LYS A 237 -3.47 -2.86 24.52
CA LYS A 237 -3.12 -2.16 23.28
C LYS A 237 -3.88 -0.82 23.16
N GLU A 238 -5.19 -0.82 23.39
CA GLU A 238 -6.04 0.38 23.33
C GLU A 238 -5.67 1.41 24.40
N SER A 239 -5.13 0.99 25.54
CA SER A 239 -4.59 1.87 26.57
C SER A 239 -3.19 2.43 26.26
N GLY A 240 -2.62 2.10 25.08
CA GLY A 240 -1.33 2.61 24.60
C GLY A 240 -0.11 1.82 25.08
N GLN A 241 -0.28 0.64 25.66
CA GLN A 241 0.84 -0.26 26.01
C GLN A 241 1.35 -0.98 24.75
N ASN A 242 2.65 -1.32 24.72
CA ASN A 242 3.27 -2.07 23.63
C ASN A 242 2.88 -3.57 23.67
N VAL A 243 1.58 -3.82 23.67
CA VAL A 243 0.98 -5.16 23.64
C VAL A 243 0.25 -5.36 22.32
N ARG A 244 0.36 -6.56 21.75
CA ARG A 244 -0.35 -6.94 20.52
C ARG A 244 -1.09 -8.28 20.77
N PRO A 245 -2.43 -8.31 20.57
CA PRO A 245 -3.15 -9.58 20.56
C PRO A 245 -2.75 -10.39 19.33
N ALA A 246 -2.65 -11.71 19.50
CA ALA A 246 -2.46 -12.67 18.43
C ALA A 246 -3.36 -13.89 18.64
N ASP A 247 -3.71 -14.59 17.55
CA ASP A 247 -4.60 -15.75 17.60
C ASP A 247 -3.94 -16.99 16.97
N VAL A 248 -2.98 -17.59 17.71
CA VAL A 248 -2.31 -18.81 17.23
C VAL A 248 -3.26 -20.02 17.20
N ASN A 249 -4.40 -19.95 17.90
CA ASN A 249 -5.43 -21.00 17.81
C ASN A 249 -5.94 -21.19 16.38
N SER A 250 -6.07 -20.11 15.63
CA SER A 250 -6.52 -20.13 14.22
C SER A 250 -5.55 -20.89 13.29
N ALA A 251 -4.30 -21.10 13.67
CA ALA A 251 -3.35 -21.89 12.89
C ALA A 251 -3.62 -23.41 12.98
N ILE A 252 -4.27 -23.89 14.03
CA ILE A 252 -4.62 -25.29 14.22
C ILE A 252 -6.10 -25.50 13.82
N THR A 253 -6.33 -25.90 12.61
CA THR A 253 -7.68 -26.02 12.01
C THR A 253 -8.30 -27.43 12.16
N ASP A 254 -7.48 -28.43 12.49
CA ASP A 254 -7.92 -29.82 12.71
C ASP A 254 -7.13 -30.49 13.84
N VAL A 255 -7.68 -30.42 15.05
CA VAL A 255 -7.05 -30.98 16.26
C VAL A 255 -6.79 -32.48 16.18
N LYS A 256 -7.53 -33.24 15.34
CA LYS A 256 -7.39 -34.71 15.23
C LYS A 256 -6.13 -35.09 14.44
N THR A 257 -5.77 -34.33 13.43
CA THR A 257 -4.64 -34.65 12.53
C THR A 257 -3.40 -33.80 12.78
N GLN A 258 -3.57 -32.65 13.45
CA GLN A 258 -2.48 -31.67 13.67
C GLN A 258 -1.92 -31.74 15.09
N LEU A 259 -2.60 -32.42 16.03
CA LEU A 259 -2.09 -32.70 17.36
C LEU A 259 -1.59 -34.15 17.46
N LYS A 260 -0.55 -34.35 18.26
CA LYS A 260 0.06 -35.66 18.49
C LYS A 260 -0.70 -36.49 19.53
N ASP A 261 -1.12 -35.88 20.61
CA ASP A 261 -1.73 -36.48 21.79
C ASP A 261 -3.01 -35.76 22.28
N GLY A 262 -3.56 -34.91 21.45
CA GLY A 262 -4.74 -34.11 21.76
C GLY A 262 -4.43 -32.77 22.45
N VAL A 263 -3.16 -32.52 22.80
CA VAL A 263 -2.67 -31.27 23.40
C VAL A 263 -1.53 -30.68 22.60
N HIS A 264 -0.49 -31.46 22.33
CA HIS A 264 0.75 -30.98 21.71
C HIS A 264 0.66 -31.09 20.19
N PRO A 265 0.96 -30.02 19.45
CA PRO A 265 1.06 -30.10 18.00
C PRO A 265 2.10 -31.13 17.55
N ASN A 266 1.79 -31.87 16.48
CA ASN A 266 2.78 -32.66 15.78
C ASN A 266 3.66 -31.77 14.90
N ASP A 267 4.62 -32.33 14.17
CA ASP A 267 5.54 -31.53 13.33
C ASP A 267 4.80 -30.65 12.32
N PHE A 268 3.71 -31.14 11.73
CA PHE A 268 2.88 -30.36 10.82
C PHE A 268 2.11 -29.24 11.54
N GLY A 269 1.51 -29.49 12.70
CA GLY A 269 0.86 -28.48 13.53
C GLY A 269 1.83 -27.38 13.96
N TYR A 270 3.05 -27.75 14.39
CA TYR A 270 4.08 -26.77 14.72
C TYR A 270 4.56 -25.96 13.51
N ARG A 271 4.59 -26.56 12.31
CA ARG A 271 4.87 -25.81 11.08
C ARG A 271 3.78 -24.74 10.83
N LEU A 272 2.51 -25.10 10.93
CA LEU A 272 1.41 -24.14 10.76
C LEU A 272 1.52 -22.95 11.75
N MET A 273 1.82 -23.24 13.02
CA MET A 273 2.05 -22.20 14.05
C MET A 273 3.27 -21.34 13.71
N GLY A 274 4.37 -21.93 13.28
CA GLY A 274 5.58 -21.20 12.93
C GLY A 274 5.42 -20.31 11.70
N ASP A 275 4.72 -20.82 10.67
CA ASP A 275 4.38 -20.05 9.47
C ASP A 275 3.45 -18.87 9.82
N TYR A 276 2.44 -19.09 10.69
CA TYR A 276 1.59 -18.03 11.24
C TYR A 276 2.43 -16.94 11.93
N TRP A 277 3.35 -17.34 12.84
CA TRP A 277 4.19 -16.39 13.54
C TRP A 277 5.15 -15.64 12.61
N ALA A 278 5.75 -16.32 11.63
CA ALA A 278 6.62 -15.69 10.64
C ALA A 278 5.87 -14.63 9.82
N GLU A 279 4.58 -14.84 9.52
CA GLU A 279 3.75 -13.86 8.83
C GLU A 279 3.36 -12.69 9.74
N ILE A 280 2.92 -12.95 10.98
CA ILE A 280 2.53 -11.90 11.93
C ILE A 280 3.73 -11.01 12.29
N ILE A 281 4.90 -11.61 12.60
CA ILE A 281 6.11 -10.84 12.94
C ILE A 281 6.62 -10.07 11.71
N ASP A 282 6.59 -10.64 10.52
CA ASP A 282 6.95 -9.93 9.29
C ASP A 282 6.07 -8.69 9.07
N LYS A 283 4.74 -8.83 9.16
CA LYS A 283 3.79 -7.70 9.10
C LYS A 283 4.06 -6.66 10.19
N PHE A 284 4.35 -7.11 11.40
CA PHE A 284 4.69 -6.24 12.54
C PHE A 284 5.99 -5.48 12.28
N LEU A 285 7.08 -6.15 11.91
CA LEU A 285 8.37 -5.51 11.62
C LEU A 285 8.28 -4.53 10.46
N GLN A 286 7.49 -4.85 9.46
CA GLN A 286 7.16 -3.91 8.39
C GLN A 286 6.40 -2.68 8.92
N SER A 287 5.47 -2.84 9.86
CA SER A 287 4.70 -1.73 10.46
C SER A 287 5.51 -0.91 11.50
N GLU A 288 6.37 -1.53 12.31
CA GLU A 288 7.17 -0.86 13.35
C GLU A 288 8.35 -0.06 12.79
N ASN A 289 8.98 -0.52 11.73
CA ASN A 289 9.94 0.31 10.98
C ASN A 289 9.28 1.61 10.47
N HIS A 290 7.97 1.70 10.60
CA HIS A 290 7.09 2.75 10.16
C HIS A 290 6.23 3.33 11.28
N SER A 291 6.72 3.36 12.54
CA SER A 291 5.95 4.07 13.58
C SER A 291 5.65 5.47 13.05
N SER A 292 4.38 5.80 12.94
CA SER A 292 3.87 7.07 12.39
C SER A 292 4.56 8.31 13.00
N SER A 293 5.12 8.17 14.19
CA SER A 293 5.87 9.23 14.87
C SER A 293 7.26 9.52 14.25
N SER A 294 7.91 8.56 13.58
CA SER A 294 9.30 8.74 13.11
C SER A 294 9.40 9.66 11.89
N TYR A 295 8.43 9.64 10.99
CA TYR A 295 8.38 10.49 9.79
C TYR A 295 7.40 11.67 9.92
N LYS A 296 6.96 11.98 11.14
CA LYS A 296 6.21 13.22 11.40
C LYS A 296 7.08 14.42 11.06
N PRO A 297 6.58 15.39 10.27
CA PRO A 297 7.29 16.62 10.00
C PRO A 297 7.76 17.30 11.28
N THR A 298 9.05 17.68 11.34
CA THR A 298 9.64 18.42 12.47
C THR A 298 9.54 19.91 12.25
N SER A 299 9.63 20.35 11.00
CA SER A 299 9.39 21.75 10.61
C SER A 299 9.02 21.84 9.12
N ILE A 300 8.35 22.92 8.74
CA ILE A 300 8.06 23.28 7.36
C ILE A 300 8.45 24.75 7.16
N ASN A 301 9.47 25.01 6.35
CA ASN A 301 10.06 26.32 6.17
C ASN A 301 9.83 26.83 4.74
N SER A 302 9.63 28.14 4.58
CA SER A 302 9.63 28.79 3.26
C SER A 302 11.05 29.07 2.80
N VAL A 303 11.35 28.77 1.54
CA VAL A 303 12.62 29.14 0.91
C VAL A 303 12.61 30.65 0.66
N GLN A 304 13.68 31.34 1.00
CA GLN A 304 13.85 32.76 0.71
C GLN A 304 14.15 32.93 -0.78
N ILE A 305 13.33 33.69 -1.48
CA ILE A 305 13.57 33.99 -2.89
C ILE A 305 14.46 35.24 -2.99
N PRO A 306 15.59 35.22 -3.76
CA PRO A 306 16.47 36.34 -3.90
C PRO A 306 15.79 37.62 -4.42
N GLU A 307 16.28 38.78 -4.00
CA GLU A 307 15.79 40.09 -4.44
C GLU A 307 15.84 40.22 -5.97
N GLY A 308 14.85 40.89 -6.57
CA GLY A 308 14.74 41.07 -8.01
C GLY A 308 14.11 39.87 -8.77
N ILE A 309 13.74 38.80 -8.07
CA ILE A 309 12.99 37.68 -8.62
C ILE A 309 11.50 37.88 -8.32
N ILE A 310 10.69 38.03 -9.37
CA ILE A 310 9.25 38.26 -9.25
C ILE A 310 8.41 36.96 -9.33
N TYR A 311 9.03 35.88 -9.77
CA TYR A 311 8.40 34.61 -9.97
C TYR A 311 9.41 33.48 -9.83
N ALA A 312 9.11 32.49 -9.01
CA ALA A 312 9.86 31.26 -8.90
C ALA A 312 8.90 30.07 -8.87
N SER A 313 9.21 29.04 -9.66
CA SER A 313 8.35 27.87 -9.79
C SER A 313 9.14 26.62 -10.21
N HIS A 314 8.46 25.49 -10.27
CA HIS A 314 8.98 24.19 -10.68
C HIS A 314 10.27 23.80 -9.91
N ALA A 315 10.34 24.15 -8.61
CA ALA A 315 11.48 23.88 -7.79
C ALA A 315 11.62 22.39 -7.47
N ILE A 316 12.79 21.82 -7.71
CA ILE A 316 13.16 20.44 -7.41
C ILE A 316 14.58 20.36 -6.86
N TYR A 317 14.91 19.26 -6.19
CA TYR A 317 16.28 19.02 -5.74
C TYR A 317 17.18 18.52 -6.87
N SER A 318 18.41 19.04 -6.92
CA SER A 318 19.51 18.41 -7.65
C SER A 318 19.94 17.11 -6.98
N LYS A 319 20.76 16.30 -7.63
CA LYS A 319 21.28 15.03 -7.05
C LYS A 319 22.21 15.27 -5.84
N ASN A 320 22.67 16.50 -5.63
CA ASN A 320 23.50 16.90 -4.50
C ASN A 320 22.73 17.72 -3.44
N GLY A 321 21.40 17.89 -3.62
CA GLY A 321 20.51 18.52 -2.63
C GLY A 321 20.39 20.04 -2.75
N LYS A 322 20.86 20.67 -3.83
CA LYS A 322 20.58 22.08 -4.13
C LYS A 322 19.21 22.23 -4.82
N ILE A 323 18.65 23.42 -4.80
CA ILE A 323 17.37 23.72 -5.44
C ILE A 323 17.60 24.16 -6.89
N ILE A 324 17.04 23.42 -7.83
CA ILE A 324 16.91 23.82 -9.24
C ILE A 324 15.52 24.44 -9.42
N LEU A 325 15.42 25.60 -10.07
CA LEU A 325 14.17 26.31 -10.24
C LEU A 325 14.08 27.05 -11.58
N ASN A 326 12.84 27.22 -12.04
CA ASN A 326 12.51 28.18 -13.09
C ASN A 326 12.13 29.52 -12.43
N TYR A 327 12.62 30.66 -12.97
CA TYR A 327 12.31 31.98 -12.40
C TYR A 327 12.27 33.08 -13.45
N LYS A 328 11.64 34.19 -13.08
CA LYS A 328 11.58 35.45 -13.84
C LYS A 328 12.15 36.59 -13.02
N LYS A 329 12.85 37.51 -13.70
CA LYS A 329 13.40 38.72 -13.10
C LYS A 329 12.43 39.88 -13.28
N GLU A 330 12.52 40.84 -12.39
CA GLU A 330 11.76 42.09 -12.50
C GLU A 330 12.10 42.84 -13.79
N ASN A 331 11.06 43.33 -14.49
CA ASN A 331 11.17 44.08 -15.76
C ASN A 331 11.86 43.31 -16.92
N ASP A 332 11.90 41.97 -16.87
CA ASP A 332 12.44 41.12 -17.91
C ASP A 332 11.37 40.14 -18.42
N LYS A 333 11.38 39.87 -19.74
CA LYS A 333 10.46 38.96 -20.41
C LYS A 333 10.98 37.54 -20.52
N ASN A 334 12.29 37.37 -20.24
CA ASN A 334 12.95 36.07 -20.36
C ASN A 334 12.55 35.11 -19.23
N GLU A 335 12.61 33.81 -19.54
CA GLU A 335 12.61 32.75 -18.56
C GLU A 335 14.04 32.39 -18.20
N TYR A 336 14.25 31.99 -16.93
CA TYR A 336 15.53 31.61 -16.40
C TYR A 336 15.45 30.27 -15.70
N ILE A 337 16.49 29.44 -15.85
CA ILE A 337 16.72 28.25 -15.05
C ILE A 337 17.95 28.49 -14.21
N GLY A 338 17.87 28.21 -12.91
CA GLY A 338 18.95 28.40 -11.98
C GLY A 338 19.07 27.32 -10.94
N VAL A 339 20.17 27.36 -10.20
CA VAL A 339 20.41 26.50 -9.02
C VAL A 339 20.83 27.38 -7.86
N MET A 340 20.36 27.09 -6.64
CA MET A 340 20.67 27.85 -5.43
C MET A 340 20.72 26.92 -4.21
N GLU A 341 21.22 27.45 -3.08
CA GLU A 341 21.19 26.76 -1.79
C GLU A 341 19.74 26.74 -1.21
N GLU A 342 19.48 25.82 -0.24
CA GLU A 342 18.16 25.71 0.39
C GLU A 342 17.70 26.98 1.12
N ASP A 343 18.61 27.80 1.58
CA ASP A 343 18.32 29.10 2.22
C ASP A 343 18.02 30.22 1.22
N GLY A 344 18.09 29.95 -0.09
CA GLY A 344 17.89 30.90 -1.17
C GLY A 344 19.17 31.67 -1.58
N SER A 345 20.29 31.43 -0.90
CA SER A 345 21.57 32.06 -1.24
C SER A 345 22.21 31.43 -2.48
N ASN A 346 23.23 32.14 -3.03
CA ASN A 346 24.09 31.66 -4.11
C ASN A 346 23.32 31.24 -5.39
N LEU A 347 22.25 31.98 -5.74
CA LEU A 347 21.53 31.72 -6.98
C LEU A 347 22.46 31.90 -8.18
N LYS A 348 22.69 30.80 -8.88
CA LYS A 348 23.46 30.72 -10.10
C LYS A 348 22.57 30.49 -11.30
N GLN A 349 22.63 31.35 -12.30
CA GLN A 349 21.90 31.17 -13.54
C GLN A 349 22.56 30.07 -14.37
N LEU A 350 21.76 29.04 -14.74
CA LEU A 350 22.16 27.95 -15.63
C LEU A 350 21.82 28.28 -17.09
N TRP A 351 20.65 28.88 -17.30
CA TRP A 351 20.19 29.33 -18.61
C TRP A 351 19.27 30.55 -18.46
N GLY A 352 19.17 31.36 -19.54
CA GLY A 352 18.23 32.48 -19.60
C GLY A 352 18.03 32.94 -21.03
N GLY A 353 16.76 33.19 -21.40
CA GLY A 353 16.37 33.63 -22.73
C GLY A 353 14.87 33.56 -22.93
N GLU A 354 14.43 33.87 -24.16
CA GLU A 354 13.06 33.68 -24.59
C GLU A 354 12.76 32.17 -24.67
N TRP A 355 11.80 31.70 -23.86
CA TRP A 355 11.37 30.28 -23.91
C TRP A 355 10.53 30.05 -25.16
N LYS A 356 10.95 29.11 -25.99
CA LYS A 356 10.20 28.67 -27.18
C LYS A 356 9.69 27.25 -26.96
N GLU A 357 8.38 27.09 -26.88
CA GLU A 357 7.77 25.76 -26.90
C GLU A 357 7.93 25.14 -28.30
N TYR A 358 8.47 23.94 -28.37
CA TYR A 358 8.56 23.16 -29.60
C TYR A 358 7.25 22.42 -29.88
N TYR A 359 6.61 22.01 -28.82
CA TYR A 359 5.39 21.22 -28.86
C TYR A 359 4.34 21.84 -27.95
N GLN A 360 3.07 21.56 -28.24
CA GLN A 360 2.01 21.87 -27.29
C GLN A 360 2.20 20.95 -26.07
N SER A 361 2.50 21.53 -24.92
CA SER A 361 2.95 20.83 -23.74
C SER A 361 2.47 21.50 -22.45
N ASN A 362 2.73 20.88 -21.31
CA ASN A 362 2.35 21.39 -20.00
C ASN A 362 3.45 22.30 -19.39
N GLY A 363 4.13 23.08 -20.21
CA GLY A 363 5.14 24.07 -19.79
C GLY A 363 6.49 23.44 -19.39
N ILE A 364 7.29 24.19 -18.60
CA ILE A 364 8.62 23.74 -18.17
C ILE A 364 8.49 22.68 -17.09
N ARG A 365 9.18 21.55 -17.25
CA ARG A 365 9.43 20.55 -16.21
C ARG A 365 10.94 20.48 -15.96
N LEU A 366 11.37 20.34 -14.71
CA LEU A 366 12.79 20.25 -14.38
C LEU A 366 13.09 18.88 -13.79
N MET A 367 13.78 18.02 -14.58
CA MET A 367 14.14 16.65 -14.17
C MET A 367 15.64 16.47 -14.28
N PRO A 368 16.43 16.52 -13.16
CA PRO A 368 17.86 16.32 -13.21
C PRO A 368 18.17 14.85 -13.52
N PHE A 369 19.12 14.65 -14.44
CA PHE A 369 19.67 13.33 -14.72
C PHE A 369 20.50 12.83 -13.53
N ASP A 370 20.69 11.53 -13.47
CA ASP A 370 21.40 10.90 -12.36
C ASP A 370 22.89 11.30 -12.28
N ASP A 371 23.50 11.65 -13.40
CA ASP A 371 24.88 12.16 -13.48
C ASP A 371 25.05 13.61 -12.95
N ASN A 372 23.96 14.27 -12.58
CA ASN A 372 23.90 15.68 -12.16
C ASN A 372 24.55 16.67 -13.15
N LYS A 373 24.59 16.32 -14.45
CA LYS A 373 25.16 17.17 -15.52
C LYS A 373 24.11 17.70 -16.48
N LYS A 374 22.91 17.14 -16.47
CA LYS A 374 21.84 17.45 -17.42
C LYS A 374 20.52 17.66 -16.68
N ILE A 375 19.65 18.49 -17.25
CA ILE A 375 18.27 18.72 -16.80
C ILE A 375 17.35 18.53 -18.02
N LEU A 376 16.45 17.54 -17.96
CA LEU A 376 15.36 17.44 -18.92
C LEU A 376 14.29 18.46 -18.56
N THR A 377 13.88 19.30 -19.53
CA THR A 377 12.86 20.33 -19.34
C THR A 377 11.55 20.03 -20.09
N GLY A 378 11.44 18.87 -20.68
CA GLY A 378 10.40 18.44 -21.58
C GLY A 378 10.81 18.62 -23.03
N ASP A 379 10.70 19.83 -23.60
CA ASP A 379 11.10 20.11 -24.98
C ASP A 379 12.62 20.16 -25.18
N TYR A 380 13.40 20.28 -24.12
CA TYR A 380 14.85 20.46 -24.19
C TYR A 380 15.58 19.63 -23.14
N VAL A 381 16.86 19.39 -23.38
CA VAL A 381 17.85 19.00 -22.38
C VAL A 381 18.83 20.15 -22.19
N LEU A 382 18.99 20.64 -20.97
CA LEU A 382 20.01 21.61 -20.58
C LEU A 382 21.24 20.83 -20.08
N GLU A 383 22.36 20.94 -20.82
CA GLU A 383 23.65 20.36 -20.44
C GLU A 383 24.45 21.38 -19.65
N CYS A 384 25.07 21.00 -18.54
CA CYS A 384 25.91 21.83 -17.68
C CYS A 384 27.31 21.24 -17.53
N THR A 385 28.33 22.06 -17.60
CA THR A 385 29.73 21.67 -17.42
C THR A 385 30.33 22.48 -16.28
N PRO A 386 31.00 21.89 -15.27
CA PRO A 386 31.24 20.43 -15.11
C PRO A 386 30.00 19.66 -14.64
N ASN A 387 29.08 20.27 -13.91
CA ASN A 387 27.83 19.73 -13.41
C ASN A 387 26.81 20.84 -13.11
N ILE A 388 25.59 20.50 -12.70
CA ILE A 388 24.51 21.46 -12.42
C ILE A 388 24.90 22.44 -11.29
N ASP A 389 25.48 21.96 -10.21
CA ASP A 389 25.74 22.76 -9.00
C ASP A 389 26.91 23.73 -9.17
N GLU A 390 27.84 23.39 -10.05
CA GLU A 390 29.07 24.17 -10.34
C GLU A 390 29.13 24.67 -11.78
N CYS A 391 28.00 24.70 -12.49
CA CYS A 391 27.88 24.98 -13.91
C CYS A 391 28.66 26.26 -14.34
N GLU A 392 29.71 26.09 -15.14
CA GLU A 392 30.49 27.20 -15.73
C GLU A 392 30.00 27.54 -17.15
N SER A 393 29.53 26.54 -17.86
CA SER A 393 28.91 26.71 -19.18
C SER A 393 27.77 25.77 -19.40
N SER A 394 26.75 26.19 -20.16
CA SER A 394 25.58 25.40 -20.41
C SER A 394 25.17 25.43 -21.91
N LYS A 395 24.47 24.39 -22.35
CA LYS A 395 23.91 24.27 -23.69
C LYS A 395 22.51 23.72 -23.63
N LEU A 396 21.55 24.44 -24.19
CA LEU A 396 20.15 24.02 -24.31
C LEU A 396 19.93 23.36 -25.67
N LEU A 397 19.51 22.08 -25.70
CA LEU A 397 19.34 21.29 -26.90
C LEU A 397 17.91 20.75 -27.01
N PRO A 398 17.25 20.85 -28.19
CA PRO A 398 15.90 20.36 -28.35
C PRO A 398 15.83 18.83 -28.29
N VAL A 399 14.70 18.34 -27.77
CA VAL A 399 14.30 16.92 -27.80
C VAL A 399 13.34 16.72 -28.96
N ILE A 400 13.67 15.81 -29.85
CA ILE A 400 12.83 15.47 -31.01
C ILE A 400 12.01 14.22 -30.67
N TYR A 401 10.71 14.43 -30.50
CA TYR A 401 9.75 13.35 -30.25
C TYR A 401 9.42 12.62 -31.54
N PRO A 402 9.07 11.32 -31.52
CA PRO A 402 8.68 10.57 -32.71
C PRO A 402 7.40 11.16 -33.35
N ASP A 403 7.41 11.24 -34.69
CA ASP A 403 6.28 11.82 -35.46
C ASP A 403 4.94 11.14 -35.13
N GLU A 404 4.96 9.81 -34.90
CA GLU A 404 3.76 9.04 -34.55
C GLU A 404 3.16 9.45 -33.22
N SER A 405 3.97 9.84 -32.23
CA SER A 405 3.46 10.33 -30.94
C SER A 405 2.97 11.77 -31.01
N VAL A 406 3.63 12.60 -31.81
CA VAL A 406 3.26 14.02 -32.03
C VAL A 406 1.97 14.16 -32.85
N ASN A 407 1.78 13.29 -33.83
CA ASN A 407 0.65 13.33 -34.77
C ASN A 407 -0.49 12.37 -34.40
N LEU A 408 -0.57 11.91 -33.15
CA LEU A 408 -1.72 11.12 -32.72
C LEU A 408 -3.03 11.89 -32.93
N PRO A 409 -4.11 11.24 -33.39
CA PRO A 409 -5.40 11.89 -33.56
C PRO A 409 -5.88 12.56 -32.27
N GLY A 410 -6.26 13.85 -32.38
CA GLY A 410 -6.81 14.61 -31.25
C GLY A 410 -5.83 15.00 -30.14
N VAL A 411 -4.52 14.92 -30.40
CA VAL A 411 -3.50 15.39 -29.46
C VAL A 411 -3.71 16.85 -29.12
N TYR A 412 -3.71 17.17 -27.83
CA TYR A 412 -3.70 18.55 -27.33
C TYR A 412 -2.51 18.82 -26.39
N PHE A 413 -1.84 17.75 -25.86
CA PHE A 413 -0.52 17.83 -25.29
C PHE A 413 0.34 16.67 -25.80
N VAL A 414 1.46 16.98 -26.47
CA VAL A 414 2.45 15.98 -26.89
C VAL A 414 3.07 15.32 -25.65
N TRP A 415 3.29 16.11 -24.60
CA TRP A 415 3.56 15.61 -23.25
C TRP A 415 2.85 16.48 -22.20
N SER A 416 2.12 15.86 -21.27
CA SER A 416 1.54 16.51 -20.08
C SER A 416 2.45 16.29 -18.88
N GLU A 417 3.05 15.13 -18.79
CA GLU A 417 4.07 14.78 -17.80
C GLU A 417 5.20 14.01 -18.48
N ILE A 418 6.40 14.17 -17.95
CA ILE A 418 7.61 13.58 -18.49
C ILE A 418 8.60 13.29 -17.37
N VAL A 419 9.31 12.15 -17.45
CA VAL A 419 10.30 11.73 -16.47
C VAL A 419 11.47 11.05 -17.16
N VAL A 420 12.65 11.08 -16.50
CA VAL A 420 13.88 10.43 -16.96
C VAL A 420 14.36 9.39 -15.95
N SER A 421 14.75 8.22 -16.42
CA SER A 421 15.33 7.15 -15.60
C SER A 421 16.82 7.37 -15.32
N PRO A 422 17.41 6.67 -14.33
CA PRO A 422 18.84 6.76 -14.05
C PRO A 422 19.75 6.43 -15.25
N ASP A 423 19.31 5.56 -16.16
CA ASP A 423 20.05 5.14 -17.36
C ASP A 423 19.57 5.83 -18.65
N GLU A 424 18.93 7.01 -18.53
CA GLU A 424 18.53 7.89 -19.63
C GLU A 424 17.38 7.37 -20.52
N HIS A 425 16.53 6.45 -20.02
CA HIS A 425 15.24 6.25 -20.63
C HIS A 425 14.32 7.42 -20.26
N ILE A 426 13.44 7.78 -21.18
CA ILE A 426 12.43 8.82 -21.03
C ILE A 426 11.05 8.18 -21.10
N ALA A 427 10.18 8.54 -20.17
CA ALA A 427 8.79 8.17 -20.24
C ALA A 427 7.93 9.42 -20.20
N TRP A 428 6.87 9.48 -21.02
CA TRP A 428 5.99 10.62 -21.08
C TRP A 428 4.54 10.23 -21.33
N SER A 429 3.63 11.11 -20.88
CA SER A 429 2.18 11.00 -21.05
C SER A 429 1.71 11.97 -22.14
N THR A 430 1.20 11.45 -23.25
CA THR A 430 0.54 12.24 -24.29
C THR A 430 -0.97 12.30 -24.03
N LEU A 431 -1.57 13.49 -24.09
CA LEU A 431 -3.00 13.66 -23.90
C LEU A 431 -3.70 13.92 -25.25
N SER A 432 -4.78 13.18 -25.48
CA SER A 432 -5.57 13.20 -26.70
C SER A 432 -7.07 13.19 -26.39
N THR A 433 -7.84 13.95 -27.13
CA THR A 433 -9.32 13.91 -27.05
C THR A 433 -9.91 12.58 -27.51
N ILE A 434 -9.10 11.75 -28.19
CA ILE A 434 -9.51 10.44 -28.74
C ILE A 434 -9.00 9.30 -27.88
N TYR A 435 -7.69 9.30 -27.56
CA TYR A 435 -7.05 8.22 -26.77
C TYR A 435 -6.99 8.50 -25.27
N GLN A 436 -7.48 9.67 -24.81
CA GLN A 436 -7.36 10.18 -23.46
C GLN A 436 -5.87 10.33 -23.06
N ASN A 437 -5.28 9.34 -22.40
CA ASN A 437 -3.88 9.32 -22.04
C ASN A 437 -3.18 8.14 -22.70
N VAL A 438 -2.02 8.40 -23.31
CA VAL A 438 -1.11 7.37 -23.87
C VAL A 438 0.26 7.58 -23.26
N ASN A 439 0.78 6.54 -22.63
CA ASN A 439 2.10 6.53 -22.01
C ASN A 439 3.12 5.85 -22.91
N PHE A 440 4.18 6.58 -23.17
CA PHE A 440 5.31 6.10 -23.96
C PHE A 440 6.56 5.91 -23.11
N LEU A 441 7.41 4.99 -23.53
CA LEU A 441 8.77 4.78 -23.04
C LEU A 441 9.73 4.69 -24.23
N GLY A 442 10.85 5.37 -24.14
CA GLY A 442 11.93 5.30 -25.15
C GLY A 442 13.30 5.64 -24.56
N LYS A 443 14.33 5.55 -25.38
CA LYS A 443 15.72 5.87 -25.02
C LYS A 443 16.13 7.21 -25.59
N LEU A 444 16.66 8.12 -24.77
CA LEU A 444 17.26 9.35 -25.22
C LEU A 444 18.63 9.08 -25.84
N ASN A 445 18.85 9.67 -27.02
CA ASN A 445 20.13 9.61 -27.72
C ASN A 445 20.63 11.01 -28.02
N ARG A 446 21.84 11.34 -27.57
CA ARG A 446 22.53 12.60 -27.81
C ARG A 446 23.10 12.64 -29.23
N ASN A 447 22.68 13.63 -30.03
CA ASN A 447 23.28 13.97 -31.32
C ASN A 447 24.02 15.31 -31.21
N GLU A 448 24.71 15.74 -32.26
CA GLU A 448 25.49 16.98 -32.24
C GLU A 448 24.67 18.20 -31.78
N ASN A 449 23.45 18.38 -32.29
CA ASN A 449 22.63 19.56 -32.11
C ASN A 449 21.24 19.31 -31.46
N ASN A 450 20.92 18.08 -31.09
CA ASN A 450 19.64 17.70 -30.49
C ASN A 450 19.74 16.38 -29.73
N TYR A 451 18.63 16.04 -29.07
CA TYR A 451 18.32 14.70 -28.57
C TYR A 451 17.22 14.08 -29.42
N THR A 452 17.30 12.80 -29.70
CA THR A 452 16.23 12.01 -30.32
C THR A 452 15.79 10.90 -29.39
N ILE A 453 14.55 10.46 -29.52
CA ILE A 453 14.02 9.33 -28.74
C ILE A 453 13.91 8.13 -29.67
N THR A 454 14.52 7.02 -29.30
CA THR A 454 14.51 5.75 -30.07
C THR A 454 13.89 4.62 -29.26
N ASN A 455 13.61 3.50 -29.89
CA ASN A 455 13.01 2.31 -29.28
C ASN A 455 11.71 2.63 -28.48
N VAL A 456 10.84 3.42 -29.10
CA VAL A 456 9.62 3.91 -28.44
C VAL A 456 8.57 2.80 -28.39
N GLN A 457 8.01 2.58 -27.20
CA GLN A 457 6.97 1.61 -26.89
C GLN A 457 5.81 2.30 -26.17
N ILE A 458 4.60 1.81 -26.37
CA ILE A 458 3.39 2.22 -25.64
C ILE A 458 3.24 1.30 -24.45
N ILE A 459 3.45 1.83 -23.25
CA ILE A 459 3.46 1.04 -22.02
C ILE A 459 2.11 0.99 -21.31
N SER A 460 1.22 1.95 -21.57
CA SER A 460 -0.15 1.93 -21.06
C SER A 460 -1.03 3.00 -21.72
N THR A 461 -2.36 2.81 -21.66
CA THR A 461 -3.37 3.78 -22.13
C THR A 461 -4.58 3.72 -21.21
N ILE A 462 -5.26 4.86 -20.98
CA ILE A 462 -6.51 4.86 -20.19
C ILE A 462 -7.71 4.47 -21.06
N GLY A 463 -7.79 4.96 -22.28
CA GLY A 463 -9.01 4.94 -23.08
C GLY A 463 -9.16 3.74 -24.01
N LEU A 464 -8.21 2.82 -24.06
CA LEU A 464 -8.25 1.70 -24.99
C LEU A 464 -8.97 0.49 -24.38
N ILE A 465 -10.17 0.19 -24.90
CA ILE A 465 -10.86 -1.06 -24.61
C ILE A 465 -10.56 -2.05 -25.74
N GLU A 466 -9.97 -3.17 -25.39
CA GLU A 466 -9.70 -4.28 -26.31
C GLU A 466 -10.78 -5.34 -26.17
N TYR A 467 -11.10 -5.99 -27.29
CA TYR A 467 -11.96 -7.16 -27.30
C TYR A 467 -11.12 -8.43 -27.21
N GLU A 468 -11.53 -9.35 -26.38
CA GLU A 468 -11.08 -10.75 -26.40
C GLU A 468 -11.79 -11.51 -27.53
N ASP A 469 -13.07 -11.19 -27.75
CA ASP A 469 -13.90 -11.70 -28.85
C ASP A 469 -14.82 -10.57 -29.35
N GLU A 470 -14.47 -9.92 -30.46
CA GLU A 470 -15.21 -8.77 -30.98
C GLU A 470 -16.58 -9.19 -31.56
N GLU A 471 -16.70 -10.39 -32.13
CA GLU A 471 -17.97 -10.87 -32.68
C GLU A 471 -19.02 -11.09 -31.59
N LYS A 472 -18.57 -11.52 -30.40
CA LYS A 472 -19.45 -11.70 -29.24
C LYS A 472 -19.56 -10.47 -28.35
N GLY A 473 -18.75 -9.43 -28.59
CA GLY A 473 -18.70 -8.22 -27.77
C GLY A 473 -18.04 -8.45 -26.41
N ILE A 474 -17.15 -9.45 -26.26
CA ILE A 474 -16.45 -9.76 -25.00
C ILE A 474 -15.20 -8.87 -24.91
N PHE A 475 -15.11 -8.08 -23.83
CA PHE A 475 -13.95 -7.25 -23.55
C PHE A 475 -12.82 -8.05 -22.89
N LYS A 476 -11.59 -7.71 -23.25
CA LYS A 476 -10.38 -8.22 -22.64
C LYS A 476 -10.13 -7.53 -21.30
N LYS A 477 -9.89 -8.30 -20.25
CA LYS A 477 -9.41 -7.76 -18.97
C LYS A 477 -7.92 -7.43 -19.06
N THR A 478 -7.53 -6.29 -18.47
CA THR A 478 -6.12 -5.90 -18.34
C THR A 478 -5.86 -5.37 -16.94
N SER A 479 -4.73 -5.76 -16.37
CA SER A 479 -4.22 -5.20 -15.10
C SER A 479 -3.56 -3.82 -15.31
N ILE A 480 -3.10 -3.53 -16.54
CA ILE A 480 -2.38 -2.30 -16.88
C ILE A 480 -3.36 -1.31 -17.49
N ARG A 481 -3.81 -0.35 -16.69
CA ARG A 481 -4.88 0.58 -17.06
C ARG A 481 -4.41 1.98 -17.40
N GLY A 482 -3.11 2.24 -17.29
CA GLY A 482 -2.56 3.55 -17.53
C GLY A 482 -2.91 4.58 -16.46
N GLY A 483 -2.56 5.79 -16.76
CA GLY A 483 -2.61 6.94 -15.88
C GLY A 483 -1.56 7.93 -16.31
N GLU A 484 -1.52 9.12 -15.69
CA GLU A 484 -0.50 10.11 -16.00
C GLU A 484 0.80 9.78 -15.26
N ILE A 485 1.91 9.64 -15.97
CA ILE A 485 3.24 9.29 -15.41
C ILE A 485 3.70 10.36 -14.44
N LYS A 486 4.28 9.97 -13.28
CA LYS A 486 4.76 10.91 -12.27
C LYS A 486 6.23 10.73 -11.89
N GLN A 487 6.76 9.50 -11.86
CA GLN A 487 8.16 9.25 -11.45
C GLN A 487 8.64 7.89 -11.96
N PHE A 488 9.94 7.79 -12.33
CA PHE A 488 10.62 6.48 -12.30
C PHE A 488 10.95 6.10 -10.86
N THR A 489 10.72 4.86 -10.51
CA THR A 489 11.00 4.30 -9.18
C THR A 489 11.64 2.91 -9.30
N ASN A 490 11.92 2.26 -8.17
CA ASN A 490 12.60 0.96 -8.12
C ASN A 490 13.90 0.92 -8.95
N GLY A 491 14.69 2.02 -8.89
CA GLY A 491 15.96 2.13 -9.62
C GLY A 491 15.83 2.29 -11.14
N GLY A 492 14.62 2.46 -11.68
CA GLY A 492 14.34 2.57 -13.12
C GLY A 492 13.50 1.43 -13.70
N GLU A 493 13.17 0.40 -12.89
CA GLU A 493 12.37 -0.77 -13.33
C GLU A 493 10.86 -0.58 -13.18
N ALA A 494 10.41 0.56 -12.66
CA ALA A 494 8.99 0.85 -12.46
C ALA A 494 8.67 2.34 -12.57
N LEU A 495 7.37 2.64 -12.73
CA LEU A 495 6.82 3.98 -12.78
C LEU A 495 5.74 4.16 -11.71
N THR A 496 5.60 5.39 -11.18
CA THR A 496 4.38 5.80 -10.50
C THR A 496 3.49 6.56 -11.48
N LEU A 497 2.19 6.35 -11.38
CA LEU A 497 1.16 6.93 -12.22
C LEU A 497 0.03 7.48 -11.37
N ALA A 498 -0.62 8.55 -11.84
CA ALA A 498 -1.96 8.93 -11.39
C ALA A 498 -2.99 8.26 -12.30
N GLY A 499 -3.60 7.17 -11.86
CA GLY A 499 -4.41 6.33 -12.74
C GLY A 499 -5.52 5.56 -12.04
N ALA A 500 -6.22 4.74 -12.82
CA ALA A 500 -7.27 3.90 -12.31
C ALA A 500 -6.70 2.67 -11.59
N GLY A 501 -7.05 2.53 -10.33
CA GLY A 501 -6.89 1.29 -9.57
C GLY A 501 -8.21 0.52 -9.47
N ASP A 502 -8.43 -0.14 -8.36
CA ASP A 502 -9.68 -0.80 -7.95
C ASP A 502 -10.72 0.16 -7.34
N SER A 503 -10.58 1.44 -7.59
CA SER A 503 -11.44 2.51 -7.09
C SER A 503 -12.09 3.25 -8.26
N ALA A 504 -13.21 3.89 -8.01
CA ALA A 504 -13.86 4.81 -8.94
C ALA A 504 -13.08 6.13 -9.14
N LEU A 505 -12.15 6.45 -8.25
CA LEU A 505 -11.34 7.67 -8.31
C LEU A 505 -9.87 7.36 -8.65
N ALA A 506 -9.16 8.38 -9.12
CA ALA A 506 -7.72 8.28 -9.34
C ALA A 506 -6.98 7.91 -8.08
N LYS A 507 -6.04 7.00 -8.23
CA LYS A 507 -5.07 6.54 -7.24
C LYS A 507 -3.66 6.75 -7.75
N SER A 508 -2.72 6.83 -6.84
CA SER A 508 -1.33 6.61 -7.21
C SER A 508 -1.10 5.12 -7.42
N VAL A 509 -0.61 4.75 -8.59
CA VAL A 509 -0.42 3.35 -9.01
C VAL A 509 1.05 3.11 -9.29
N PHE A 510 1.53 1.96 -8.88
CA PHE A 510 2.84 1.43 -9.26
C PHE A 510 2.68 0.55 -10.51
N GLN A 511 3.40 0.87 -11.59
CA GLN A 511 3.46 0.06 -12.80
C GLN A 511 4.85 -0.54 -12.95
N ASN A 512 4.94 -1.88 -12.91
CA ASN A 512 6.18 -2.61 -13.11
C ASN A 512 6.53 -2.65 -14.62
N LEU A 513 7.79 -2.40 -14.95
CA LEU A 513 8.29 -2.48 -16.33
C LEU A 513 8.96 -3.82 -16.66
N VAL A 514 9.30 -4.63 -15.64
CA VAL A 514 9.91 -5.96 -15.80
C VAL A 514 8.86 -7.06 -15.86
N GLY A 515 7.73 -6.90 -15.16
CA GLY A 515 6.61 -7.83 -15.09
C GLY A 515 5.28 -7.11 -15.37
N GLU A 516 4.18 -7.86 -15.34
CA GLU A 516 2.81 -7.32 -15.55
C GLU A 516 2.14 -6.89 -14.25
N GLU A 517 2.91 -6.71 -13.18
CA GLU A 517 2.37 -6.33 -11.87
C GLU A 517 2.06 -4.85 -11.80
N ASN A 518 0.81 -4.55 -11.49
CA ASN A 518 0.30 -3.21 -11.21
C ASN A 518 -0.46 -3.25 -9.89
N TYR A 519 -0.20 -2.29 -9.01
CA TYR A 519 -0.95 -2.19 -7.75
C TYR A 519 -1.06 -0.73 -7.28
N PRO A 520 -2.13 -0.38 -6.53
CA PRO A 520 -2.25 0.95 -5.98
C PRO A 520 -1.20 1.18 -4.88
N LEU A 521 -0.52 2.33 -4.91
CA LEU A 521 0.34 2.83 -3.84
C LEU A 521 -0.46 3.49 -2.72
N THR A 522 -1.68 3.92 -3.05
CA THR A 522 -2.58 4.59 -2.12
C THR A 522 -3.95 3.91 -2.16
N ASN A 523 -4.53 3.66 -0.99
CA ASN A 523 -5.82 2.97 -0.86
C ASN A 523 -6.92 3.84 -0.21
N TYR A 524 -6.64 5.11 0.06
CA TYR A 524 -7.64 6.07 0.56
C TYR A 524 -8.74 6.28 -0.50
N PRO A 525 -10.04 6.27 -0.13
CA PRO A 525 -11.14 6.31 -1.09
C PRO A 525 -11.39 7.66 -1.78
N GLY A 526 -10.71 8.75 -1.36
CA GLY A 526 -10.79 10.05 -2.03
C GLY A 526 -9.89 10.17 -3.27
N TYR A 527 -9.85 11.38 -3.85
CA TYR A 527 -9.02 11.67 -5.02
C TYR A 527 -7.54 11.79 -4.64
N GLU A 528 -6.69 11.09 -5.37
CA GLU A 528 -5.24 11.12 -5.21
C GLU A 528 -4.56 11.12 -6.57
N GLU A 529 -3.61 12.02 -6.78
CA GLU A 529 -3.01 12.19 -8.11
C GLU A 529 -1.53 11.80 -8.11
N THR A 530 -0.67 12.66 -7.63
CA THR A 530 0.77 12.46 -7.72
C THR A 530 1.30 11.86 -6.44
N THR A 531 2.04 10.74 -6.54
CA THR A 531 2.90 10.27 -5.46
C THR A 531 4.32 10.18 -5.95
N ILE A 532 5.22 10.92 -5.28
CA ILE A 532 6.66 10.85 -5.48
C ILE A 532 7.27 10.09 -4.30
N ILE A 533 7.86 8.94 -4.61
CA ILE A 533 8.47 8.03 -3.62
C ILE A 533 9.85 8.57 -3.22
N SER A 534 10.17 8.50 -1.92
CA SER A 534 11.47 8.88 -1.37
C SER A 534 12.61 8.01 -1.93
N PRO A 535 13.86 8.52 -1.98
CA PRO A 535 15.02 7.77 -2.48
C PRO A 535 15.25 6.41 -1.81
N ASP A 536 14.85 6.25 -0.56
CA ASP A 536 14.92 4.98 0.19
C ASP A 536 13.69 4.07 0.01
N GLY A 537 12.69 4.50 -0.79
CA GLY A 537 11.51 3.71 -1.13
C GLY A 537 10.42 3.61 -0.06
N GLN A 538 10.57 4.28 1.08
CA GLN A 538 9.68 4.07 2.24
C GLN A 538 8.54 5.07 2.36
N LEU A 539 8.79 6.32 2.00
CA LEU A 539 7.83 7.40 2.13
C LEU A 539 7.33 7.87 0.77
N GLY A 540 6.14 8.42 0.73
CA GLY A 540 5.57 9.10 -0.42
C GLY A 540 5.16 10.53 -0.07
N LEU A 541 5.41 11.48 -1.00
CA LEU A 541 4.70 12.74 -1.03
C LEU A 541 3.54 12.59 -1.98
N VAL A 542 2.32 12.84 -1.52
CA VAL A 542 1.11 12.63 -2.29
C VAL A 542 0.29 13.91 -2.40
N MET A 543 -0.17 14.23 -3.60
CA MET A 543 -1.24 15.19 -3.82
C MET A 543 -2.57 14.48 -3.56
N THR A 544 -3.31 14.94 -2.55
CA THR A 544 -4.49 14.22 -2.04
C THR A 544 -5.58 15.15 -1.49
N THR A 545 -6.83 14.70 -1.55
CA THR A 545 -7.98 15.39 -0.94
C THR A 545 -8.34 14.84 0.45
N ARG A 546 -7.57 13.92 1.03
CA ARG A 546 -7.89 13.21 2.29
C ARG A 546 -8.04 14.11 3.52
N PHE A 547 -7.45 15.32 3.50
CA PHE A 547 -7.54 16.31 4.57
C PHE A 547 -8.54 17.43 4.28
N SER A 548 -9.48 17.21 3.35
CA SER A 548 -10.47 18.20 2.92
C SER A 548 -11.90 17.71 3.20
N PRO A 549 -12.46 17.93 4.39
CA PRO A 549 -13.68 17.25 4.85
C PRO A 549 -14.90 17.44 3.92
N LYS A 550 -14.98 18.58 3.22
CA LYS A 550 -16.11 18.92 2.34
C LYS A 550 -15.80 18.81 0.85
N THR A 551 -14.54 18.51 0.49
CA THR A 551 -14.11 18.38 -0.89
C THR A 551 -13.23 17.14 -1.13
N SER A 552 -13.25 16.20 -0.21
CA SER A 552 -12.50 14.94 -0.32
C SER A 552 -12.99 14.05 -1.46
N CYS A 553 -14.24 14.20 -1.89
CA CYS A 553 -14.93 13.36 -2.86
C CYS A 553 -14.97 11.86 -2.48
N GLU A 554 -14.73 11.54 -1.21
CA GLU A 554 -14.65 10.16 -0.72
C GLU A 554 -15.93 9.35 -1.00
N ILE A 555 -17.09 10.01 -0.99
CA ILE A 555 -18.38 9.38 -1.32
C ILE A 555 -18.38 8.70 -2.71
N LEU A 556 -17.62 9.21 -3.66
CA LEU A 556 -17.51 8.64 -5.01
C LEU A 556 -16.61 7.41 -5.07
N GLY A 557 -15.64 7.31 -4.15
CA GLY A 557 -14.63 6.23 -4.14
C GLY A 557 -14.73 5.24 -3.00
N ILE A 558 -15.66 5.44 -2.03
CA ILE A 558 -15.72 4.59 -0.82
C ILE A 558 -16.15 3.15 -1.15
N LEU A 559 -17.04 2.96 -2.12
CA LEU A 559 -17.41 1.62 -2.58
C LEU A 559 -16.39 1.14 -3.60
N PRO A 560 -15.60 0.09 -3.32
CA PRO A 560 -14.69 -0.51 -4.29
C PRO A 560 -15.40 -0.91 -5.59
N ARG A 561 -14.68 -0.92 -6.69
CA ARG A 561 -15.19 -1.33 -8.00
C ARG A 561 -14.34 -2.45 -8.57
N PRO A 562 -14.94 -3.35 -9.35
CA PRO A 562 -14.18 -4.32 -10.13
C PRO A 562 -13.18 -3.63 -11.04
N LEU A 563 -12.03 -4.26 -11.29
CA LEU A 563 -11.01 -3.74 -12.21
C LEU A 563 -11.56 -3.50 -13.63
N ALA A 564 -12.56 -4.25 -14.05
CA ALA A 564 -13.22 -4.09 -15.34
C ALA A 564 -14.08 -2.83 -15.48
N THR A 565 -14.29 -2.03 -14.44
CA THR A 565 -15.21 -0.87 -14.48
C THR A 565 -14.61 0.32 -15.22
N TYR A 566 -15.33 0.84 -16.23
CA TYR A 566 -14.99 2.06 -16.96
C TYR A 566 -15.77 3.30 -16.51
N THR A 567 -16.82 3.18 -15.73
CA THR A 567 -17.55 4.29 -15.09
C THR A 567 -16.70 5.08 -14.10
N ALA A 568 -15.61 4.50 -13.62
CA ALA A 568 -14.59 5.18 -12.82
C ALA A 568 -14.11 6.51 -13.46
N GLY A 569 -13.98 6.58 -14.77
CA GLY A 569 -13.55 7.80 -15.47
C GLY A 569 -14.46 9.00 -15.23
N ILE A 570 -15.78 8.78 -15.09
CA ILE A 570 -16.76 9.84 -14.87
C ILE A 570 -16.70 10.32 -13.42
N MET A 571 -16.73 9.41 -12.48
CA MET A 571 -16.61 9.74 -11.05
C MET A 571 -15.30 10.48 -10.77
N ASN A 572 -14.23 10.09 -11.46
CA ASN A 572 -12.94 10.77 -11.38
C ASN A 572 -13.01 12.21 -11.89
N MET A 573 -13.74 12.47 -12.99
CA MET A 573 -13.93 13.84 -13.50
C MET A 573 -14.74 14.70 -12.53
N TYR A 574 -15.78 14.15 -11.89
CA TYR A 574 -16.52 14.86 -10.83
C TYR A 574 -15.61 15.24 -9.67
N ALA A 575 -14.79 14.30 -9.18
CA ALA A 575 -13.85 14.54 -8.11
C ALA A 575 -12.80 15.59 -8.51
N TYR A 576 -12.26 15.52 -9.72
CA TYR A 576 -11.28 16.48 -10.23
C TYR A 576 -11.86 17.90 -10.36
N MET A 577 -13.02 18.02 -10.98
CA MET A 577 -13.67 19.33 -11.17
C MET A 577 -14.07 19.95 -9.83
N TYR A 578 -14.70 19.18 -8.96
CA TYR A 578 -15.19 19.66 -7.67
C TYR A 578 -14.06 19.87 -6.64
N GLY A 579 -13.26 18.84 -6.40
CA GLY A 579 -12.30 18.77 -5.29
C GLY A 579 -10.90 19.31 -5.64
N VAL A 580 -10.53 19.40 -6.93
CA VAL A 580 -9.20 19.85 -7.35
C VAL A 580 -9.27 21.20 -8.06
N THR A 581 -9.94 21.26 -9.21
CA THR A 581 -9.96 22.51 -10.02
C THR A 581 -10.57 23.67 -9.25
N LYS A 582 -11.74 23.46 -8.64
CA LYS A 582 -12.42 24.50 -7.86
C LYS A 582 -11.68 24.87 -6.58
N VAL A 583 -11.04 23.92 -5.92
CA VAL A 583 -10.19 24.19 -4.72
C VAL A 583 -8.96 25.02 -5.10
N ARG A 584 -8.38 24.80 -6.27
CA ARG A 584 -7.27 25.63 -6.79
C ARG A 584 -7.70 27.05 -7.14
N SER A 585 -8.93 27.25 -7.65
CA SER A 585 -9.42 28.55 -8.11
C SER A 585 -10.10 29.36 -7.00
N GLU A 586 -11.10 28.80 -6.33
CA GLU A 586 -12.00 29.58 -5.48
C GLU A 586 -12.59 28.81 -4.27
N ARG A 587 -12.89 27.49 -4.39
CA ARG A 587 -13.56 26.75 -3.33
C ARG A 587 -12.62 26.50 -2.15
N GLU A 588 -13.11 26.69 -0.93
CA GLU A 588 -12.39 26.28 0.27
C GLU A 588 -12.24 24.76 0.29
N GLY A 589 -11.08 24.28 0.75
CA GLY A 589 -10.71 22.86 0.77
C GLY A 589 -9.21 22.68 0.70
N ASN A 590 -8.79 21.41 0.63
CA ASN A 590 -7.40 21.03 0.58
C ASN A 590 -7.16 19.96 -0.50
N ILE A 591 -6.07 20.09 -1.22
CA ILE A 591 -5.59 19.11 -2.20
C ILE A 591 -4.18 18.59 -1.86
N GLY A 592 -3.78 18.70 -0.58
CA GLY A 592 -2.45 18.32 -0.10
C GLY A 592 -1.39 19.37 -0.39
N PRO A 593 -0.09 19.07 -0.25
CA PRO A 593 0.44 17.71 -0.18
C PRO A 593 0.33 17.07 1.22
N ALA A 594 0.51 15.74 1.24
CA ALA A 594 0.70 14.99 2.46
C ALA A 594 1.92 14.08 2.35
N VAL A 595 2.51 13.70 3.50
CA VAL A 595 3.51 12.64 3.56
C VAL A 595 2.85 11.36 4.08
N ILE A 596 3.12 10.27 3.39
CA ILE A 596 2.58 8.94 3.69
C ILE A 596 3.70 7.91 3.81
N ASN A 597 3.47 6.89 4.62
CA ASN A 597 4.19 5.63 4.55
C ASN A 597 3.57 4.77 3.42
N ILE A 598 4.39 4.31 2.49
CA ILE A 598 3.91 3.55 1.33
C ILE A 598 3.22 2.25 1.73
N THR A 599 3.83 1.48 2.64
CA THR A 599 3.28 0.18 3.08
C THR A 599 1.93 0.35 3.79
N GLU A 600 1.80 1.31 4.71
CA GLU A 600 0.54 1.59 5.39
C GLU A 600 -0.53 2.09 4.42
N SER A 601 -0.14 2.94 3.47
CA SER A 601 -1.05 3.50 2.46
C SER A 601 -1.63 2.44 1.52
N ILE A 602 -0.86 1.38 1.23
CA ILE A 602 -1.32 0.23 0.43
C ILE A 602 -2.28 -0.64 1.22
N SER A 603 -1.99 -0.91 2.49
CA SER A 603 -2.70 -1.90 3.30
C SER A 603 -3.94 -1.38 4.03
N ASN A 604 -4.05 -0.05 4.24
CA ASN A 604 -5.07 0.54 5.09
C ASN A 604 -5.76 1.74 4.43
N SER A 605 -7.02 1.57 4.02
CA SER A 605 -7.84 2.61 3.39
C SER A 605 -8.22 3.78 4.31
N SER A 606 -8.08 3.62 5.62
CA SER A 606 -8.31 4.67 6.62
C SER A 606 -7.05 5.43 7.01
N TYR A 607 -5.88 5.01 6.49
CA TYR A 607 -4.61 5.65 6.80
C TYR A 607 -4.51 7.02 6.10
N LEU A 608 -4.24 8.07 6.87
CA LEU A 608 -4.18 9.44 6.36
C LEU A 608 -2.76 9.97 6.13
N GLY A 609 -1.75 9.50 6.88
CA GLY A 609 -0.42 10.12 6.89
C GLY A 609 -0.41 11.47 7.63
N TYR A 610 0.46 12.37 7.22
CA TYR A 610 0.57 13.72 7.81
C TYR A 610 0.27 14.79 6.77
N ASP A 611 -0.65 15.71 7.12
CA ASP A 611 -0.97 16.89 6.33
C ASP A 611 0.19 17.88 6.34
N LEU A 612 0.55 18.41 5.17
CA LEU A 612 1.58 19.45 4.98
C LEU A 612 0.96 20.79 4.56
N HIS A 613 -0.36 20.82 4.43
CA HIS A 613 -1.13 21.98 3.97
C HIS A 613 -1.17 23.08 5.03
N GLU A 614 -1.25 24.31 4.57
CA GLU A 614 -1.51 25.52 5.35
C GLU A 614 -2.74 26.24 4.80
N ASP A 615 -3.64 26.71 5.70
CA ASP A 615 -4.87 27.38 5.32
C ASP A 615 -4.64 28.57 4.39
N GLY A 616 -5.46 28.66 3.34
CA GLY A 616 -5.38 29.70 2.32
C GLY A 616 -4.36 29.44 1.22
N TRP A 617 -3.48 28.46 1.37
CA TRP A 617 -2.52 28.03 0.38
C TRP A 617 -2.97 26.75 -0.32
N VAL A 618 -2.65 26.61 -1.58
CA VAL A 618 -3.02 25.46 -2.40
C VAL A 618 -1.79 24.89 -3.07
N PHE A 619 -1.63 23.58 -3.01
CA PHE A 619 -0.52 22.88 -3.65
C PHE A 619 -0.41 23.21 -5.15
N SER A 620 0.80 23.49 -5.58
CA SER A 620 1.22 23.65 -6.97
C SER A 620 2.41 22.74 -7.26
N SER A 621 2.34 21.99 -8.35
CA SER A 621 3.40 21.08 -8.78
C SER A 621 4.74 21.80 -9.00
N PRO A 622 5.88 21.12 -8.85
CA PRO A 622 6.08 19.71 -8.54
C PRO A 622 6.27 19.38 -7.05
N LEU A 623 6.33 18.07 -6.76
CA LEU A 623 6.84 17.49 -5.50
C LEU A 623 8.28 17.02 -5.72
N SER A 624 9.14 17.11 -4.72
CA SER A 624 10.53 16.63 -4.82
C SER A 624 11.06 16.15 -3.47
N TRP A 625 11.79 15.03 -3.48
CA TRP A 625 12.55 14.55 -2.33
C TRP A 625 14.00 14.98 -2.40
N HIS A 626 14.56 15.38 -1.27
CA HIS A 626 16.00 15.53 -1.11
C HIS A 626 16.69 14.16 -1.19
N PRO A 627 17.90 14.02 -1.77
CA PRO A 627 18.58 12.72 -1.89
C PRO A 627 18.77 11.96 -0.58
N SER A 628 18.77 12.66 0.56
CA SER A 628 18.89 12.02 1.89
C SER A 628 17.60 11.36 2.42
N SER A 629 16.47 11.45 1.73
CA SER A 629 15.13 11.05 2.22
C SER A 629 14.67 11.74 3.53
N LYS A 630 15.43 12.71 4.06
CA LYS A 630 15.11 13.44 5.31
C LYS A 630 14.41 14.78 5.10
N LYS A 631 14.31 15.21 3.85
CA LYS A 631 13.63 16.44 3.48
C LYS A 631 12.83 16.25 2.21
N ALA A 632 11.79 17.05 2.10
CA ALA A 632 10.96 17.10 0.91
C ALA A 632 10.63 18.55 0.56
N MET A 633 10.31 18.82 -0.69
CA MET A 633 10.00 20.15 -1.18
C MET A 633 8.75 20.13 -2.04
N PHE A 634 7.95 21.20 -1.95
CA PHE A 634 6.79 21.44 -2.78
C PHE A 634 6.55 22.95 -2.98
N SER A 635 5.76 23.29 -3.98
CA SER A 635 5.34 24.66 -4.24
C SER A 635 3.86 24.87 -3.88
N GLU A 636 3.51 26.08 -3.47
CA GLU A 636 2.15 26.48 -3.13
C GLU A 636 1.82 27.83 -3.76
N VAL A 637 0.53 28.07 -3.97
CA VAL A 637 -0.03 29.36 -4.37
C VAL A 637 -1.09 29.81 -3.39
N ASN A 638 -1.05 31.04 -2.94
CA ASN A 638 -2.10 31.62 -2.12
C ASN A 638 -3.35 31.86 -2.97
N ARG A 639 -4.51 31.31 -2.56
CA ARG A 639 -5.75 31.43 -3.32
C ARG A 639 -6.20 32.88 -3.57
N LYS A 640 -6.02 33.77 -2.58
CA LYS A 640 -6.48 35.16 -2.62
C LYS A 640 -5.45 36.07 -3.29
N THR A 641 -4.20 36.06 -2.80
CA THR A 641 -3.14 36.98 -3.28
C THR A 641 -2.49 36.53 -4.57
N LYS A 642 -2.61 35.24 -4.93
CA LYS A 642 -1.90 34.56 -6.03
C LYS A 642 -0.39 34.55 -5.86
N GLU A 643 0.10 34.87 -4.68
CA GLU A 643 1.49 34.73 -4.30
C GLU A 643 1.92 33.25 -4.36
N LYS A 644 3.15 32.99 -4.82
CA LYS A 644 3.74 31.66 -4.87
C LYS A 644 4.88 31.57 -3.86
N ARG A 645 5.03 30.38 -3.26
CA ARG A 645 6.15 30.06 -2.37
C ARG A 645 6.63 28.63 -2.56
N ILE A 646 7.88 28.40 -2.20
CA ILE A 646 8.50 27.06 -2.15
C ILE A 646 8.68 26.70 -0.68
N ARG A 647 8.30 25.48 -0.30
CA ARG A 647 8.35 24.96 1.06
C ARG A 647 9.28 23.77 1.14
N ILE A 648 10.08 23.71 2.21
CA ILE A 648 10.90 22.55 2.58
C ILE A 648 10.35 21.95 3.86
N VAL A 649 10.07 20.66 3.83
CA VAL A 649 9.65 19.85 4.97
C VAL A 649 10.85 19.09 5.50
N HIS A 650 11.04 19.10 6.81
CA HIS A 650 12.11 18.37 7.50
C HIS A 650 11.55 17.19 8.29
N PHE A 651 12.23 16.06 8.21
CA PHE A 651 11.92 14.81 8.92
C PHE A 651 13.12 14.39 9.78
N ASP A 652 13.50 15.22 10.78
CA ASP A 652 14.76 15.04 11.52
C ASP A 652 14.81 13.75 12.34
N LYS A 653 13.64 13.26 12.78
CA LYS A 653 13.53 12.00 13.53
C LYS A 653 13.50 10.77 12.63
N TYR A 654 13.27 10.95 11.34
CA TYR A 654 13.24 9.85 10.39
C TYR A 654 14.65 9.28 10.17
N LYS A 655 14.74 7.96 10.20
CA LYS A 655 15.97 7.21 9.90
C LYS A 655 15.79 6.53 8.55
N PRO A 656 16.27 7.14 7.45
CA PRO A 656 16.15 6.56 6.13
C PRO A 656 16.88 5.23 6.02
N LEU A 657 16.36 4.34 5.20
CA LEU A 657 17.08 3.17 4.76
C LEU A 657 18.12 3.54 3.68
N LYS A 658 18.85 2.54 3.20
CA LYS A 658 19.75 2.74 2.07
C LYS A 658 18.94 3.18 0.85
N THR A 659 19.44 4.19 0.14
CA THR A 659 18.85 4.62 -1.15
C THR A 659 18.75 3.43 -2.10
N LEU A 660 17.63 3.31 -2.80
CA LEU A 660 17.42 2.28 -3.82
C LEU A 660 18.50 2.35 -4.88
N GLU A 661 19.06 1.19 -5.22
CA GLU A 661 20.13 1.11 -6.22
C GLU A 661 19.60 1.36 -7.64
N ASN A 662 20.37 2.07 -8.44
CA ASN A 662 20.06 2.24 -9.85
C ASN A 662 20.17 0.91 -10.59
N LYS A 663 19.21 0.68 -11.46
CA LYS A 663 19.09 -0.51 -12.29
C LYS A 663 18.92 -0.11 -13.76
N LYS A 664 19.06 -1.06 -14.65
CA LYS A 664 18.80 -0.83 -16.06
C LYS A 664 17.29 -0.85 -16.31
N THR A 665 16.75 0.24 -16.87
CA THR A 665 15.37 0.27 -17.38
C THR A 665 15.25 -0.71 -18.56
N PRO A 666 14.18 -1.55 -18.62
CA PRO A 666 14.04 -2.51 -19.71
C PRO A 666 13.92 -1.83 -21.09
N ASP A 667 14.77 -2.25 -22.03
CA ASP A 667 14.69 -1.81 -23.44
C ASP A 667 13.47 -2.43 -24.17
N ASN A 668 12.95 -3.57 -23.70
CA ASN A 668 11.78 -4.26 -24.25
C ASN A 668 10.87 -4.69 -23.09
N ILE A 669 9.64 -4.26 -23.14
CA ILE A 669 8.62 -4.54 -22.11
C ILE A 669 7.62 -5.56 -22.70
N SER A 670 7.41 -6.68 -22.02
CA SER A 670 6.66 -7.84 -22.53
C SER A 670 5.20 -7.51 -22.93
N TYR A 671 4.57 -6.57 -22.21
CA TYR A 671 3.19 -6.16 -22.44
C TYR A 671 3.05 -4.88 -23.28
N ALA A 672 4.16 -4.22 -23.61
CA ALA A 672 4.13 -2.97 -24.36
C ALA A 672 3.71 -3.21 -25.82
N LYS A 673 3.05 -2.21 -26.39
CA LYS A 673 2.62 -2.18 -27.78
C LYS A 673 3.57 -1.34 -28.61
N LYS A 674 3.61 -1.62 -29.91
CA LYS A 674 4.33 -0.79 -30.86
C LYS A 674 3.50 0.43 -31.24
N LEU A 675 4.15 1.51 -31.67
CA LEU A 675 3.47 2.73 -32.16
C LEU A 675 2.49 2.43 -33.28
N GLU A 676 2.79 1.48 -34.14
CA GLU A 676 1.91 1.07 -35.25
C GLU A 676 0.60 0.42 -34.80
N ASP A 677 0.49 -0.04 -33.57
CA ASP A 677 -0.72 -0.66 -33.02
C ASP A 677 -1.80 0.38 -32.66
N LEU A 678 -1.47 1.68 -32.57
CA LEU A 678 -2.42 2.76 -32.32
C LEU A 678 -3.19 3.23 -33.58
N LYS A 679 -3.17 2.49 -34.66
CA LYS A 679 -3.73 2.91 -35.97
C LYS A 679 -5.25 3.06 -36.03
N GLN A 680 -5.97 2.53 -35.05
CA GLN A 680 -7.44 2.63 -35.00
C GLN A 680 -7.85 3.63 -33.91
N PRO A 681 -8.57 4.72 -34.26
CA PRO A 681 -9.12 5.60 -33.23
C PRO A 681 -10.10 4.85 -32.33
N LEU A 682 -10.12 5.18 -31.05
CA LEU A 682 -11.08 4.64 -30.10
C LEU A 682 -12.51 4.85 -30.62
N LYS A 683 -13.28 3.79 -30.64
CA LYS A 683 -14.72 3.90 -30.91
C LYS A 683 -15.35 4.73 -29.79
N ARG A 684 -15.98 5.87 -30.11
CA ARG A 684 -16.75 6.66 -29.14
C ARG A 684 -17.99 5.92 -28.66
N ILE A 685 -18.53 5.05 -29.49
CA ILE A 685 -19.65 4.16 -29.18
C ILE A 685 -19.07 2.79 -28.86
N ILE A 686 -19.31 2.33 -27.65
CA ILE A 686 -18.78 1.07 -27.13
C ILE A 686 -19.95 0.29 -26.55
N ASN A 687 -20.07 -0.97 -26.96
CA ASN A 687 -21.07 -1.89 -26.44
C ASN A 687 -20.41 -3.26 -26.27
N GLY A 688 -20.49 -3.81 -25.08
CA GLY A 688 -19.94 -5.11 -24.81
C GLY A 688 -20.00 -5.47 -23.31
N TYR A 689 -19.34 -6.53 -22.94
CA TYR A 689 -19.36 -7.00 -21.57
C TYR A 689 -18.07 -7.71 -21.16
N PHE A 690 -17.80 -7.70 -19.88
CA PHE A 690 -16.77 -8.51 -19.24
C PHE A 690 -17.39 -9.76 -18.61
N VAL A 691 -16.73 -10.89 -18.78
CA VAL A 691 -17.12 -12.14 -18.11
C VAL A 691 -16.35 -12.22 -16.79
N GLY A 692 -17.08 -12.33 -15.66
CA GLY A 692 -16.51 -12.55 -14.32
C GLY A 692 -16.03 -14.00 -14.16
N LYS A 693 -15.48 -14.29 -13.00
CA LYS A 693 -15.41 -15.66 -12.50
C LYS A 693 -16.84 -16.17 -12.26
N GLU A 694 -17.69 -15.24 -11.82
CA GLU A 694 -19.14 -15.39 -11.75
C GLU A 694 -19.79 -14.14 -12.38
N GLY A 695 -20.91 -14.31 -13.08
CA GLY A 695 -21.69 -13.23 -13.65
C GLY A 695 -21.02 -12.43 -14.75
N ILE A 696 -21.65 -11.32 -15.13
CA ILE A 696 -21.20 -10.42 -16.20
C ILE A 696 -21.32 -8.96 -15.79
N LEU A 697 -20.44 -8.12 -16.36
CA LEU A 697 -20.51 -6.67 -16.31
C LEU A 697 -20.72 -6.13 -17.72
N ILE A 698 -21.88 -5.53 -17.99
CA ILE A 698 -22.23 -4.95 -19.29
C ILE A 698 -21.83 -3.47 -19.27
N TYR A 699 -21.13 -3.01 -20.29
CA TYR A 699 -20.76 -1.62 -20.46
C TYR A 699 -21.19 -1.10 -21.83
N ASN A 700 -22.01 -0.03 -21.82
CA ASN A 700 -22.46 0.66 -23.01
C ASN A 700 -22.14 2.14 -22.91
N ARG A 701 -21.58 2.70 -23.98
CA ARG A 701 -21.26 4.12 -24.08
C ARG A 701 -21.73 4.66 -25.43
N THR A 702 -22.39 5.81 -25.40
CA THR A 702 -22.72 6.64 -26.55
C THR A 702 -21.89 7.93 -26.51
N GLU A 703 -22.17 8.88 -27.42
CA GLU A 703 -21.53 10.21 -27.38
C GLU A 703 -21.91 11.02 -26.12
N THR A 704 -23.11 10.79 -25.57
CA THR A 704 -23.69 11.63 -24.51
C THR A 704 -24.02 10.84 -23.22
N THR A 705 -23.95 9.54 -23.25
CA THR A 705 -24.32 8.69 -22.11
C THR A 705 -23.33 7.54 -21.91
N SER A 706 -23.23 7.05 -20.69
CA SER A 706 -22.66 5.72 -20.41
C SER A 706 -23.53 4.97 -19.40
N ARG A 707 -23.54 3.63 -19.50
CA ARG A 707 -24.23 2.73 -18.59
C ARG A 707 -23.37 1.52 -18.29
N THR A 708 -23.20 1.24 -17.01
CA THR A 708 -22.60 0.00 -16.50
C THR A 708 -23.66 -0.77 -15.74
N GLU A 709 -23.85 -2.05 -16.06
CA GLU A 709 -24.77 -2.94 -15.36
C GLU A 709 -24.03 -4.17 -14.84
N TYR A 710 -24.13 -4.39 -13.56
CA TYR A 710 -23.56 -5.53 -12.86
C TYR A 710 -24.65 -6.59 -12.65
N ILE A 711 -24.42 -7.81 -13.16
CA ILE A 711 -25.31 -8.94 -13.01
C ILE A 711 -24.57 -10.07 -12.30
N ASN A 712 -24.69 -10.09 -10.98
CA ASN A 712 -23.97 -11.00 -10.09
C ASN A 712 -22.46 -11.09 -10.41
N TYR A 713 -21.86 -9.95 -10.78
CA TYR A 713 -20.51 -9.91 -11.30
C TYR A 713 -19.48 -10.07 -10.18
N SER A 714 -18.58 -11.02 -10.34
CA SER A 714 -17.46 -11.26 -9.41
C SER A 714 -16.18 -11.63 -10.17
N GLU A 715 -15.06 -11.00 -9.84
CA GLU A 715 -13.73 -11.33 -10.38
C GLU A 715 -13.01 -12.40 -9.56
N ASP A 716 -13.31 -12.51 -8.27
CA ASP A 716 -12.67 -13.42 -7.30
C ASP A 716 -13.54 -14.62 -6.90
N GLY A 717 -14.85 -14.56 -7.16
CA GLY A 717 -15.86 -15.54 -6.71
C GLY A 717 -16.26 -15.39 -5.24
N LYS A 718 -15.92 -14.26 -4.60
CA LYS A 718 -16.16 -13.98 -3.18
C LYS A 718 -16.85 -12.64 -2.97
N THR A 719 -16.58 -11.66 -3.81
CA THR A 719 -17.16 -10.31 -3.81
C THR A 719 -18.03 -10.15 -5.03
N PHE A 720 -19.32 -9.85 -4.83
CA PHE A 720 -20.33 -9.81 -5.89
C PHE A 720 -20.93 -8.42 -6.02
N PHE A 721 -21.11 -7.96 -7.26
CA PHE A 721 -21.73 -6.69 -7.57
C PHE A 721 -23.04 -6.90 -8.33
N ASN A 722 -24.07 -6.13 -7.96
CA ASN A 722 -25.36 -6.07 -8.64
C ASN A 722 -25.82 -4.61 -8.73
N GLY A 723 -26.49 -4.26 -9.83
CA GLY A 723 -27.07 -2.93 -10.00
C GLY A 723 -26.56 -2.18 -11.20
N VAL A 724 -26.82 -0.89 -11.25
CA VAL A 724 -26.62 -0.04 -12.43
C VAL A 724 -25.99 1.28 -12.06
N GLU A 725 -25.08 1.75 -12.91
CA GLU A 725 -24.53 3.11 -12.90
C GLU A 725 -24.75 3.74 -14.26
N GLU A 726 -25.27 4.95 -14.27
CA GLU A 726 -25.56 5.71 -15.50
C GLU A 726 -24.99 7.12 -15.39
N SER A 727 -24.52 7.64 -16.52
CA SER A 727 -24.17 9.04 -16.61
C SER A 727 -24.68 9.65 -17.91
N GLU A 728 -25.06 10.91 -17.83
CA GLU A 728 -25.44 11.76 -18.92
C GLU A 728 -24.46 12.94 -18.99
N TYR A 729 -23.83 13.14 -20.16
CA TYR A 729 -22.81 14.19 -20.35
C TYR A 729 -23.43 15.47 -20.86
N LEU A 730 -22.97 16.61 -20.37
CA LEU A 730 -23.34 17.91 -20.91
C LEU A 730 -22.46 18.23 -22.13
N GLN A 731 -23.07 18.25 -23.35
CA GLN A 731 -22.42 18.68 -24.60
C GLN A 731 -21.03 18.06 -24.83
N ASN A 732 -20.91 16.72 -24.74
CA ASN A 732 -19.67 15.98 -24.89
C ASN A 732 -18.62 16.19 -23.78
N GLN A 733 -18.97 16.79 -22.66
CA GLN A 733 -18.13 16.87 -21.45
C GLN A 733 -18.47 15.73 -20.50
N PHE A 734 -17.46 15.32 -19.67
CA PHE A 734 -17.63 14.24 -18.69
C PHE A 734 -18.37 14.67 -17.41
N ILE A 735 -19.01 15.82 -17.41
CA ILE A 735 -19.83 16.36 -16.33
C ILE A 735 -21.30 16.40 -16.77
N GLY A 736 -22.22 16.33 -15.83
CA GLY A 736 -23.66 16.27 -16.09
C GLY A 736 -24.35 15.50 -14.96
N ARG A 737 -25.16 14.51 -15.29
CA ARG A 737 -25.85 13.68 -14.32
C ARG A 737 -25.14 12.34 -14.16
N LEU A 738 -24.96 11.91 -12.91
CA LEU A 738 -24.47 10.59 -12.53
C LEU A 738 -25.49 9.97 -11.56
N THR A 739 -25.95 8.78 -11.86
CA THR A 739 -26.76 7.97 -10.93
C THR A 739 -26.07 6.63 -10.69
N SER A 740 -26.13 6.15 -9.46
CA SER A 740 -25.60 4.85 -9.07
C SER A 740 -26.60 4.17 -8.14
N ASN A 741 -26.94 2.93 -8.45
CA ASN A 741 -27.64 2.02 -7.56
C ASN A 741 -26.94 0.67 -7.63
N VAL A 742 -25.83 0.55 -6.90
CA VAL A 742 -24.97 -0.62 -6.89
C VAL A 742 -24.90 -1.19 -5.49
N VAL A 743 -25.07 -2.50 -5.38
CA VAL A 743 -24.95 -3.27 -4.13
C VAL A 743 -23.77 -4.23 -4.29
N MET A 744 -22.89 -4.24 -3.30
CA MET A 744 -21.81 -5.20 -3.15
C MET A 744 -22.12 -6.16 -2.01
N THR A 745 -21.94 -7.45 -2.23
CA THR A 745 -22.18 -8.54 -1.26
C THR A 745 -21.01 -9.52 -1.26
N GLY A 746 -20.99 -10.44 -0.29
CA GLY A 746 -19.93 -11.45 -0.14
C GLY A 746 -19.10 -11.23 1.13
N GLU A 747 -17.78 -11.36 1.05
CA GLU A 747 -16.88 -11.18 2.22
C GLU A 747 -17.02 -9.80 2.86
N LYS A 748 -17.28 -8.77 2.05
CA LYS A 748 -17.60 -7.41 2.51
C LYS A 748 -18.91 -6.94 1.87
N THR A 749 -19.57 -6.02 2.52
CA THR A 749 -20.83 -5.44 2.04
C THR A 749 -20.71 -3.96 1.80
N GLY A 750 -21.44 -3.47 0.82
CA GLY A 750 -21.52 -2.04 0.54
C GLY A 750 -22.69 -1.72 -0.37
N LYS A 751 -23.06 -0.45 -0.41
CA LYS A 751 -24.10 0.08 -1.28
C LYS A 751 -23.79 1.51 -1.69
N MET A 752 -24.02 1.81 -2.96
CA MET A 752 -24.06 3.17 -3.44
C MET A 752 -25.45 3.41 -4.06
N ASP A 753 -26.18 4.38 -3.51
CA ASP A 753 -27.53 4.75 -3.94
C ASP A 753 -27.59 6.28 -3.96
N LEU A 754 -27.16 6.87 -5.07
CA LEU A 754 -27.03 8.31 -5.21
C LEU A 754 -27.34 8.82 -6.60
N SER A 755 -27.70 10.09 -6.67
CA SER A 755 -27.77 10.91 -7.88
C SER A 755 -26.96 12.18 -7.64
N ILE A 756 -26.15 12.58 -8.62
CA ILE A 756 -25.38 13.84 -8.59
C ILE A 756 -25.56 14.55 -9.92
N TYR A 757 -25.86 15.85 -9.87
CA TYR A 757 -25.81 16.73 -11.02
C TYR A 757 -24.74 17.79 -10.83
N MET A 758 -23.78 17.83 -11.75
CA MET A 758 -22.71 18.83 -11.76
C MET A 758 -22.86 19.71 -13.00
N ASN A 759 -22.84 21.03 -12.80
CA ASN A 759 -22.87 22.00 -13.91
C ASN A 759 -21.48 22.21 -14.55
N TYR A 760 -21.43 23.02 -15.61
CA TYR A 760 -20.17 23.33 -16.32
C TYR A 760 -19.10 24.00 -15.45
N ASN A 761 -19.51 24.68 -14.38
CA ASN A 761 -18.59 25.33 -13.46
C ASN A 761 -17.98 24.34 -12.44
N GLY A 762 -18.42 23.09 -12.41
CA GLY A 762 -17.99 22.11 -11.42
C GLY A 762 -18.71 22.22 -10.08
N ASP A 763 -19.91 22.87 -10.05
CA ASP A 763 -20.72 23.00 -8.84
C ASP A 763 -21.76 21.90 -8.79
N ILE A 764 -22.04 21.39 -7.58
CA ILE A 764 -23.10 20.41 -7.37
C ILE A 764 -24.44 21.14 -7.29
N ILE A 765 -25.35 20.80 -8.16
CA ILE A 765 -26.72 21.35 -8.21
C ILE A 765 -27.62 20.43 -7.38
N TYR A 766 -28.13 20.93 -6.27
CA TYR A 766 -29.01 20.17 -5.36
C TYR A 766 -30.45 20.14 -5.82
N GLU A 767 -30.94 21.23 -6.42
CA GLU A 767 -32.33 21.36 -6.85
C GLU A 767 -32.42 21.99 -8.26
N GLU A 768 -33.31 21.46 -9.11
CA GLU A 768 -33.61 21.99 -10.43
C GLU A 768 -35.14 21.97 -10.65
N ASN A 769 -35.70 23.12 -10.97
CA ASN A 769 -37.16 23.28 -11.19
C ASN A 769 -38.04 22.76 -10.06
N GLY A 770 -37.60 22.96 -8.79
CA GLY A 770 -38.32 22.53 -7.58
C GLY A 770 -38.23 21.01 -7.31
N LYS A 771 -37.29 20.31 -7.97
CA LYS A 771 -37.04 18.89 -7.74
C LYS A 771 -35.58 18.71 -7.28
N GLU A 772 -35.41 17.90 -6.27
CA GLU A 772 -34.09 17.47 -5.83
C GLU A 772 -33.41 16.61 -6.90
N VAL A 773 -32.18 16.95 -7.28
CA VAL A 773 -31.41 16.29 -8.34
C VAL A 773 -30.07 15.73 -7.87
N SER A 774 -29.54 16.20 -6.71
CA SER A 774 -28.38 15.62 -6.06
C SER A 774 -28.75 15.18 -4.65
N TYR A 775 -28.75 13.85 -4.43
CA TYR A 775 -29.20 13.22 -3.18
C TYR A 775 -28.60 11.81 -3.04
N GLY A 776 -28.73 11.24 -1.85
CA GLY A 776 -28.39 9.83 -1.61
C GLY A 776 -27.10 9.62 -0.83
N TYR A 777 -26.59 8.40 -0.87
CA TYR A 777 -25.48 7.97 -0.02
C TYR A 777 -24.65 6.87 -0.66
N ALA A 778 -23.44 6.71 -0.10
CA ALA A 778 -22.61 5.53 -0.29
C ALA A 778 -22.22 4.95 1.07
N GLU A 779 -22.19 3.62 1.17
CA GLU A 779 -21.85 2.88 2.38
C GLU A 779 -20.94 1.72 2.04
N TYR A 780 -19.92 1.51 2.85
CA TYR A 780 -19.00 0.40 2.74
C TYR A 780 -18.37 0.09 4.11
N ASP A 781 -18.38 -1.20 4.49
CA ASP A 781 -17.76 -1.71 5.71
C ASP A 781 -18.16 -0.91 6.98
N GLY A 782 -19.45 -0.57 7.08
CA GLY A 782 -20.04 0.17 8.21
C GLY A 782 -19.87 1.69 8.18
N LYS A 783 -19.07 2.25 7.25
CA LYS A 783 -18.95 3.70 7.05
C LYS A 783 -19.97 4.17 6.03
N LYS A 784 -20.79 5.16 6.39
CA LYS A 784 -21.79 5.77 5.51
C LYS A 784 -21.51 7.25 5.28
N LEU A 785 -21.54 7.66 4.01
CA LEU A 785 -21.39 9.04 3.56
C LEU A 785 -22.64 9.47 2.80
N THR A 786 -23.10 10.70 3.01
CA THR A 786 -24.24 11.29 2.28
C THR A 786 -23.77 12.46 1.41
N ILE A 787 -24.56 12.80 0.41
CA ILE A 787 -24.26 13.96 -0.48
C ILE A 787 -24.12 15.24 0.33
N GLU A 788 -25.01 15.48 1.31
CA GLU A 788 -25.03 16.71 2.14
C GLU A 788 -23.78 16.82 3.03
N ASN A 789 -23.21 15.67 3.45
CA ASN A 789 -22.01 15.65 4.29
C ASN A 789 -20.71 15.68 3.48
N SER A 790 -20.78 15.37 2.19
CA SER A 790 -19.61 15.24 1.32
C SER A 790 -19.31 16.49 0.49
N PHE A 791 -20.35 17.26 0.16
CA PHE A 791 -20.23 18.45 -0.67
C PHE A 791 -20.78 19.68 0.05
N VAL A 792 -20.19 20.85 -0.22
CA VAL A 792 -20.67 22.13 0.31
C VAL A 792 -21.93 22.52 -0.44
N LYS A 793 -22.98 22.94 0.25
CA LYS A 793 -24.12 23.66 -0.34
C LYS A 793 -23.68 25.11 -0.51
N GLU A 794 -23.59 25.56 -1.75
CA GLU A 794 -23.34 26.98 -2.10
C GLU A 794 -24.64 27.78 -2.09
#